data_e311ae1fe3732051801edb4e81c36053
#
_entry.id   e311ae1fe3732051801edb4e81c36053
#
_cell.length_a   1.000
_cell.length_b   1.000
_cell.length_c   1.000
_cell.angle_alpha   90.00
_cell.angle_beta   90.00
_cell.angle_gamma   90.00
#
_symmetry.space_group_name_H-M   'P 1'
#
loop_
_entity.id
_entity.type
_entity.pdbx_description
1 polymer ?
#
loop_
_entity_poly.entity_id
_entity_poly.type
_entity_poly.pdbx_seq_one_letter_code
_entity_poly.pdbx_strand_id
1 'polypeptide(L)'
;MSELFDKSIRTLELPRVLQLLADQAVSEEAKALALAVRPETDYEDVLRLLNQTDGARTMSALHGAPGFSGVKPVRELLDRADRGGSLNLPELIRIGDLLYSARRAKEYFNADNMESTALDSLFLSLHGNRFLEDKIRRCIPDENTVADAASPELGDIRRHMRAALAKSRQILQKIISSPSYSKVLQENIITQRDGRFVVPVKADQKGNLPGLVHDVSSTGATVFVEPMGVVQANNEYAELQAKEQAEIDRILAELSADAAAHREDILWDHDTLVRLDLIFARGELSYKMNAVRPLVRRDGAIRLRKARHPLLDPKKAVPIDIELGGAFDTLVITGPNTGGKTVSLKTLGLLTLMTQCGLHIPAGDRSEVSVYERVLADIGDEQSIEQSLSTFSAHMKTIVSILEEADRDSLILFDELGAGTDPIEGAALAIAIIQHVRALGAKSAATTHYAELKTFAMTTPGVENASCEFNVETLSPTYRLLIGIPGKSNAFAISRRLGLPEAVITDAQSQISGDTVRFEDVLTQLEEKRQALEKREQEADRLYRQREEDARKAREFREQMQRAKDNARSRGEAEAKRILRDARSASDAVFAELEKMRKEQAKAERTINANEARAELRRQLNEAEEAVDKYDARQAPIPKPSRPIQKGDLVEIPGVSTPAEVVSVGSDGTLQLKAGILKMKAEANEVRLIEDDERAAIKKKAPRPVRSSVMGLRTAASRELDIRGMETLEAESVVETFLSSAVMGHLETVTIIHGKGTGALRKAVHEILRRNKNVKSFRLGVYGEGESGVTVVTMK
;
A
#
# COMPACT_ATOMS: atom_id res chain seq x y z
N MET A 1 19.11 0.37 -29.01
CA MET A 1 17.75 -0.15 -29.30
C MET A 1 17.45 0.14 -30.76
N SER A 2 16.69 -0.72 -31.42
CA SER A 2 16.33 -0.54 -32.83
C SER A 2 15.24 0.52 -33.00
N GLU A 3 15.15 1.10 -34.20
CA GLU A 3 14.09 2.06 -34.55
C GLU A 3 12.68 1.43 -34.41
N LEU A 4 12.58 0.13 -34.70
CA LEU A 4 11.36 -0.67 -34.57
C LEU A 4 10.93 -0.81 -33.11
N PHE A 5 11.88 -1.04 -32.18
CA PHE A 5 11.58 -1.11 -30.75
C PHE A 5 11.11 0.25 -30.23
N ASP A 6 11.73 1.35 -30.64
CA ASP A 6 11.29 2.71 -30.29
C ASP A 6 9.90 3.05 -30.85
N LYS A 7 9.55 2.52 -32.02
CA LYS A 7 8.19 2.61 -32.58
C LYS A 7 7.22 1.82 -31.69
N SER A 8 7.58 0.59 -31.30
CA SER A 8 6.75 -0.26 -30.43
C SER A 8 6.51 0.37 -29.07
N ILE A 9 7.51 0.99 -28.44
CA ILE A 9 7.38 1.75 -27.19
C ILE A 9 6.30 2.84 -27.31
N ARG A 10 6.28 3.58 -28.41
CA ARG A 10 5.29 4.63 -28.68
C ARG A 10 3.90 4.04 -28.93
N THR A 11 3.80 2.99 -29.73
CA THR A 11 2.55 2.29 -30.04
C THR A 11 1.89 1.71 -28.77
N LEU A 12 2.70 1.20 -27.84
CA LEU A 12 2.28 0.68 -26.54
C LEU A 12 2.02 1.79 -25.50
N GLU A 13 2.14 3.06 -25.88
CA GLU A 13 1.81 4.22 -25.05
C GLU A 13 2.68 4.40 -23.81
N LEU A 14 3.87 3.78 -23.72
CA LEU A 14 4.81 4.00 -22.60
C LEU A 14 5.14 5.46 -22.35
N PRO A 15 5.35 6.34 -23.36
CA PRO A 15 5.62 7.77 -23.13
C PRO A 15 4.52 8.48 -22.32
N ARG A 16 3.26 8.06 -22.45
CA ARG A 16 2.15 8.62 -21.65
C ARG A 16 2.26 8.20 -20.18
N VAL A 17 2.71 6.98 -19.91
CA VAL A 17 2.97 6.52 -18.53
C VAL A 17 4.18 7.25 -17.94
N LEU A 18 5.23 7.49 -18.73
CA LEU A 18 6.39 8.28 -18.31
C LEU A 18 6.03 9.74 -18.02
N GLN A 19 5.05 10.31 -18.76
CA GLN A 19 4.50 11.62 -18.41
C GLN A 19 3.81 11.59 -17.03
N LEU A 20 3.00 10.56 -16.75
CA LEU A 20 2.40 10.40 -15.43
C LEU A 20 3.45 10.23 -14.33
N LEU A 21 4.59 9.62 -14.64
CA LEU A 21 5.73 9.53 -13.72
C LEU A 21 6.38 10.90 -13.50
N ALA A 22 6.63 11.66 -14.56
CA ALA A 22 7.21 12.99 -14.49
C ALA A 22 6.33 13.95 -13.67
N ASP A 23 5.01 13.81 -13.75
CA ASP A 23 4.05 14.60 -12.97
C ASP A 23 4.12 14.28 -11.43
N GLN A 24 4.80 13.20 -11.02
CA GLN A 24 5.05 12.89 -9.61
C GLN A 24 6.40 13.42 -9.12
N ALA A 25 7.37 13.68 -10.01
CA ALA A 25 8.65 14.21 -9.63
C ALA A 25 8.53 15.72 -9.27
N VAL A 26 9.35 16.14 -8.33
CA VAL A 26 9.34 17.53 -7.82
C VAL A 26 10.32 18.41 -8.56
N SER A 27 11.57 17.97 -8.74
CA SER A 27 12.62 18.72 -9.44
C SER A 27 12.48 18.60 -10.95
N GLU A 28 12.82 19.68 -11.68
CA GLU A 28 12.73 19.67 -13.15
C GLU A 28 13.67 18.64 -13.78
N GLU A 29 14.83 18.39 -13.17
CA GLU A 29 15.78 17.39 -13.65
C GLU A 29 15.26 15.97 -13.43
N ALA A 30 14.61 15.69 -12.31
CA ALA A 30 13.95 14.39 -12.11
C ALA A 30 12.77 14.18 -13.08
N LYS A 31 12.01 15.23 -13.41
CA LYS A 31 10.98 15.18 -14.46
C LYS A 31 11.60 14.85 -15.82
N ALA A 32 12.70 15.50 -16.17
CA ALA A 32 13.42 15.22 -17.41
C ALA A 32 13.95 13.77 -17.43
N LEU A 33 14.53 13.30 -16.33
CA LEU A 33 14.96 11.90 -16.19
C LEU A 33 13.77 10.93 -16.31
N ALA A 34 12.62 11.25 -15.72
CA ALA A 34 11.42 10.41 -15.80
C ALA A 34 10.97 10.22 -17.25
N LEU A 35 10.97 11.28 -18.06
CA LEU A 35 10.63 11.21 -19.50
C LEU A 35 11.69 10.48 -20.33
N ALA A 36 12.93 10.44 -19.85
CA ALA A 36 14.05 9.77 -20.53
C ALA A 36 14.21 8.30 -20.10
N VAL A 37 13.40 7.79 -19.17
CA VAL A 37 13.45 6.38 -18.74
C VAL A 37 13.24 5.46 -19.93
N ARG A 38 14.06 4.41 -20.02
CA ARG A 38 13.98 3.35 -21.03
C ARG A 38 13.83 2.00 -20.36
N PRO A 39 13.18 1.03 -21.00
CA PRO A 39 13.14 -0.35 -20.51
C PRO A 39 14.53 -0.97 -20.46
N GLU A 40 14.90 -1.51 -19.30
CA GLU A 40 16.11 -2.30 -19.13
C GLU A 40 15.91 -3.73 -19.62
N THR A 41 16.96 -4.33 -20.18
CA THR A 41 16.94 -5.69 -20.71
C THR A 41 17.74 -6.68 -19.86
N ASP A 42 18.52 -6.17 -18.91
CA ASP A 42 19.20 -7.01 -17.93
C ASP A 42 18.29 -7.30 -16.73
N TYR A 43 18.21 -8.56 -16.36
CA TYR A 43 17.36 -9.01 -15.26
C TYR A 43 17.73 -8.40 -13.89
N GLU A 44 19.02 -8.30 -13.59
CA GLU A 44 19.49 -7.78 -12.30
C GLU A 44 19.24 -6.26 -12.21
N ASP A 45 19.37 -5.55 -13.33
CA ASP A 45 19.03 -4.12 -13.39
C ASP A 45 17.55 -3.87 -13.19
N VAL A 46 16.67 -4.67 -13.82
CA VAL A 46 15.22 -4.61 -13.61
C VAL A 46 14.89 -4.89 -12.14
N LEU A 47 15.47 -5.91 -11.53
CA LEU A 47 15.27 -6.21 -10.11
C LEU A 47 15.73 -5.07 -9.21
N ARG A 48 16.91 -4.49 -9.49
CA ARG A 48 17.45 -3.34 -8.76
C ARG A 48 16.50 -2.15 -8.82
N LEU A 49 15.98 -1.82 -9.99
CA LEU A 49 15.03 -0.72 -10.16
C LEU A 49 13.71 -0.97 -9.42
N LEU A 50 13.15 -2.18 -9.50
CA LEU A 50 11.94 -2.56 -8.77
C LEU A 50 12.15 -2.55 -7.25
N ASN A 51 13.31 -3.02 -6.77
CA ASN A 51 13.66 -2.96 -5.35
C ASN A 51 13.75 -1.51 -4.85
N GLN A 52 14.29 -0.60 -5.66
CA GLN A 52 14.33 0.83 -5.34
C GLN A 52 12.90 1.42 -5.26
N THR A 53 12.04 1.09 -6.22
CA THR A 53 10.64 1.54 -6.22
C THR A 53 9.87 1.02 -5.00
N ASP A 54 10.09 -0.24 -4.65
CA ASP A 54 9.47 -0.88 -3.48
C ASP A 54 9.96 -0.26 -2.17
N GLY A 55 11.28 0.00 -2.07
CA GLY A 55 11.89 0.72 -0.95
C GLY A 55 11.28 2.12 -0.78
N ALA A 56 11.18 2.91 -1.86
CA ALA A 56 10.57 4.23 -1.81
C ALA A 56 9.10 4.18 -1.38
N ARG A 57 8.35 3.20 -1.89
CA ARG A 57 6.95 2.98 -1.51
C ARG A 57 6.82 2.66 -0.02
N THR A 58 7.66 1.77 0.50
CA THR A 58 7.66 1.39 1.92
C THR A 58 8.03 2.57 2.81
N MET A 59 9.10 3.30 2.47
CA MET A 59 9.54 4.49 3.20
C MET A 59 8.46 5.57 3.19
N SER A 60 7.81 5.83 2.04
CA SER A 60 6.72 6.81 1.94
C SER A 60 5.49 6.43 2.77
N ALA A 61 5.18 5.13 2.89
CA ALA A 61 4.06 4.65 3.72
C ALA A 61 4.30 4.86 5.21
N LEU A 62 5.54 4.75 5.68
CA LEU A 62 5.90 4.84 7.08
C LEU A 62 6.13 6.29 7.53
N HIS A 63 6.79 7.10 6.70
CA HIS A 63 7.32 8.42 7.09
C HIS A 63 6.94 9.57 6.14
N GLY A 64 6.14 9.30 5.09
CA GLY A 64 5.94 10.23 3.98
C GLY A 64 7.17 10.30 3.05
N ALA A 65 7.06 11.00 1.92
CA ALA A 65 8.20 11.20 1.03
C ALA A 65 9.12 12.32 1.54
N PRO A 66 10.45 12.24 1.36
CA PRO A 66 11.36 13.35 1.64
C PRO A 66 11.05 14.54 0.71
N GLY A 67 11.35 15.76 1.15
CA GLY A 67 11.12 16.97 0.37
C GLY A 67 12.25 17.24 -0.63
N PHE A 68 11.92 17.40 -1.91
CA PHE A 68 12.87 17.68 -3.00
C PHE A 68 12.73 19.10 -3.60
N SER A 69 11.91 19.98 -3.01
CA SER A 69 11.63 21.32 -3.55
C SER A 69 12.84 22.25 -3.64
N GLY A 70 13.87 22.00 -2.83
CA GLY A 70 15.15 22.74 -2.85
C GLY A 70 16.16 22.23 -3.89
N VAL A 71 15.86 21.12 -4.57
CA VAL A 71 16.74 20.54 -5.60
C VAL A 71 16.55 21.31 -6.91
N LYS A 72 17.51 22.19 -7.22
CA LYS A 72 17.53 23.01 -8.43
C LYS A 72 18.90 22.90 -9.10
N PRO A 73 19.01 23.13 -10.41
CA PRO A 73 20.29 23.08 -11.14
C PRO A 73 21.35 24.00 -10.52
N VAL A 74 22.49 23.44 -10.17
CA VAL A 74 23.61 24.17 -9.54
C VAL A 74 24.95 24.00 -10.28
N ARG A 75 25.04 23.11 -11.26
CA ARG A 75 26.27 22.74 -11.94
C ARG A 75 26.95 23.96 -12.57
N GLU A 76 26.25 24.75 -13.37
CA GLU A 76 26.80 25.94 -14.02
C GLU A 76 27.26 27.00 -13.02
N LEU A 77 26.54 27.12 -11.89
CA LEU A 77 26.89 28.05 -10.82
C LEU A 77 28.21 27.64 -10.17
N LEU A 78 28.36 26.39 -9.82
CA LEU A 78 29.57 25.84 -9.22
C LEU A 78 30.77 25.90 -10.20
N ASP A 79 30.55 25.62 -11.47
CA ASP A 79 31.57 25.74 -12.52
C ASP A 79 32.08 27.19 -12.69
N ARG A 80 31.20 28.17 -12.53
CA ARG A 80 31.54 29.60 -12.55
C ARG A 80 32.31 29.99 -11.28
N ALA A 81 31.86 29.55 -10.11
CA ALA A 81 32.54 29.81 -8.86
C ALA A 81 33.94 29.17 -8.81
N ASP A 82 34.11 27.96 -9.33
CA ASP A 82 35.39 27.27 -9.43
C ASP A 82 36.39 28.01 -10.31
N ARG A 83 35.93 28.72 -11.32
CA ARG A 83 36.75 29.61 -12.14
C ARG A 83 37.04 30.98 -11.50
N GLY A 84 36.68 31.19 -10.26
CA GLY A 84 36.84 32.46 -9.53
C GLY A 84 35.76 33.47 -9.73
N GLY A 85 34.65 33.11 -10.38
CA GLY A 85 33.48 33.99 -10.54
C GLY A 85 32.67 34.10 -9.24
N SER A 86 32.17 35.31 -8.95
CA SER A 86 31.25 35.52 -7.82
C SER A 86 29.83 35.17 -8.20
N LEU A 87 29.11 34.49 -7.27
CA LEU A 87 27.70 34.18 -7.36
C LEU A 87 26.84 35.26 -6.73
N ASN A 88 25.66 35.48 -7.27
CA ASN A 88 24.69 36.45 -6.73
C ASN A 88 23.86 35.80 -5.59
N LEU A 89 23.03 36.64 -4.93
CA LEU A 89 22.20 36.22 -3.78
C LEU A 89 21.27 35.04 -4.13
N PRO A 90 20.43 35.09 -5.18
CA PRO A 90 19.58 33.93 -5.52
C PRO A 90 20.34 32.67 -5.87
N GLU A 91 21.54 32.77 -6.45
CA GLU A 91 22.39 31.65 -6.80
C GLU A 91 22.97 30.96 -5.56
N LEU A 92 23.46 31.73 -4.59
CA LEU A 92 23.92 31.20 -3.30
C LEU A 92 22.79 30.59 -2.47
N ILE A 93 21.59 31.20 -2.49
CA ILE A 93 20.39 30.61 -1.85
C ILE A 93 20.08 29.24 -2.46
N ARG A 94 20.17 29.08 -3.80
CA ARG A 94 19.95 27.76 -4.44
C ARG A 94 20.91 26.70 -3.91
N ILE A 95 22.19 27.05 -3.74
CA ILE A 95 23.18 26.15 -3.15
C ILE A 95 22.81 25.84 -1.69
N GLY A 96 22.44 26.84 -0.90
CA GLY A 96 21.98 26.67 0.47
C GLY A 96 20.74 25.77 0.59
N ASP A 97 19.78 25.91 -0.31
CA ASP A 97 18.56 25.09 -0.36
C ASP A 97 18.87 23.63 -0.74
N LEU A 98 19.83 23.42 -1.66
CA LEU A 98 20.30 22.09 -2.01
C LEU A 98 20.98 21.40 -0.82
N LEU A 99 21.89 22.08 -0.14
CA LEU A 99 22.58 21.57 1.06
C LEU A 99 21.58 21.23 2.18
N TYR A 100 20.56 22.08 2.37
CA TYR A 100 19.47 21.83 3.28
C TYR A 100 18.71 20.57 2.91
N SER A 101 18.39 20.41 1.61
CA SER A 101 17.68 19.22 1.12
C SER A 101 18.49 17.95 1.33
N ALA A 102 19.81 17.98 1.09
CA ALA A 102 20.71 16.85 1.36
C ALA A 102 20.73 16.50 2.86
N ARG A 103 20.86 17.49 3.73
CA ARG A 103 20.81 17.27 5.18
C ARG A 103 19.47 16.70 5.64
N ARG A 104 18.34 17.26 5.15
CA ARG A 104 17.00 16.77 5.46
C ARG A 104 16.77 15.34 4.98
N ALA A 105 17.31 14.98 3.81
CA ALA A 105 17.24 13.62 3.32
C ALA A 105 18.04 12.64 4.21
N LYS A 106 19.22 13.06 4.72
CA LYS A 106 19.98 12.26 5.71
C LYS A 106 19.23 12.12 7.04
N GLU A 107 18.62 13.18 7.52
CA GLU A 107 17.81 13.18 8.75
C GLU A 107 16.58 12.27 8.59
N TYR A 108 15.92 12.31 7.44
CA TYR A 108 14.81 11.44 7.09
C TYR A 108 15.21 9.96 7.14
N PHE A 109 16.37 9.61 6.57
CA PHE A 109 16.88 8.24 6.56
C PHE A 109 17.31 7.76 7.97
N ASN A 110 17.82 8.64 8.82
CA ASN A 110 18.27 8.32 10.19
C ASN A 110 17.11 8.34 11.22
N ALA A 111 15.85 8.49 10.79
CA ALA A 111 14.71 8.41 11.68
C ALA A 111 14.59 7.01 12.33
N ASP A 112 14.12 6.95 13.57
CA ASP A 112 13.96 5.69 14.31
C ASP A 112 13.02 4.71 13.57
N ASN A 113 13.39 3.42 13.55
CA ASN A 113 12.65 2.29 12.94
C ASN A 113 12.62 2.25 11.41
N MET A 114 13.63 2.74 10.72
CA MET A 114 13.78 2.50 9.28
C MET A 114 14.22 1.06 9.04
N GLU A 115 13.41 0.31 8.27
CA GLU A 115 13.83 -0.99 7.73
C GLU A 115 14.86 -0.76 6.62
N SER A 116 15.85 -1.67 6.51
CA SER A 116 16.84 -1.61 5.43
C SER A 116 16.19 -1.80 4.07
N THR A 117 16.51 -0.93 3.14
CA THR A 117 15.95 -0.90 1.79
C THR A 117 17.05 -0.83 0.72
N ALA A 118 16.67 -1.00 -0.53
CA ALA A 118 17.59 -0.81 -1.66
C ALA A 118 18.06 0.66 -1.84
N LEU A 119 17.55 1.60 -1.03
CA LEU A 119 17.89 3.02 -1.08
C LEU A 119 18.97 3.43 -0.07
N ASP A 120 19.30 2.56 0.88
CA ASP A 120 20.22 2.86 1.97
C ASP A 120 21.55 3.42 1.46
N SER A 121 22.12 2.81 0.42
CA SER A 121 23.39 3.26 -0.17
C SER A 121 23.31 4.67 -0.77
N LEU A 122 22.17 5.07 -1.32
CA LEU A 122 21.96 6.42 -1.87
C LEU A 122 21.89 7.46 -0.75
N PHE A 123 21.14 7.20 0.31
CA PHE A 123 21.04 8.11 1.45
C PHE A 123 22.38 8.23 2.20
N LEU A 124 23.09 7.12 2.39
CA LEU A 124 24.40 7.10 3.05
C LEU A 124 25.47 7.82 2.22
N SER A 125 25.36 7.86 0.89
CA SER A 125 26.30 8.55 0.01
C SER A 125 26.15 10.07 -0.01
N LEU A 126 25.07 10.63 0.55
CA LEU A 126 24.92 12.08 0.69
C LEU A 126 25.97 12.63 1.65
N HIS A 127 26.65 13.71 1.29
CA HIS A 127 27.65 14.37 2.14
C HIS A 127 26.97 15.35 3.10
N GLY A 128 26.24 16.32 2.55
CA GLY A 128 25.68 17.42 3.30
C GLY A 128 26.75 18.31 3.93
N ASN A 129 26.63 19.60 3.85
CA ASN A 129 27.56 20.54 4.49
C ASN A 129 26.80 21.57 5.30
N ARG A 130 26.52 21.21 6.57
CA ARG A 130 25.78 22.09 7.48
C ARG A 130 26.49 23.41 7.75
N PHE A 131 27.82 23.40 7.77
CA PHE A 131 28.58 24.63 8.02
C PHE A 131 28.36 25.64 6.89
N LEU A 132 28.48 25.21 5.64
CA LEU A 132 28.25 26.07 4.47
C LEU A 132 26.77 26.48 4.36
N GLU A 133 25.83 25.55 4.60
CA GLU A 133 24.38 25.83 4.67
C GLU A 133 24.09 26.96 5.66
N ASP A 134 24.54 26.83 6.91
CA ASP A 134 24.29 27.78 7.97
C ASP A 134 24.99 29.13 7.67
N LYS A 135 26.20 29.10 7.07
CA LYS A 135 26.94 30.31 6.67
C LYS A 135 26.16 31.10 5.60
N ILE A 136 25.71 30.42 4.53
CA ILE A 136 24.90 31.04 3.48
C ILE A 136 23.62 31.64 4.06
N ARG A 137 22.83 30.88 4.82
CA ARG A 137 21.54 31.34 5.39
C ARG A 137 21.70 32.47 6.40
N ARG A 138 22.78 32.48 7.16
CA ARG A 138 23.09 33.58 8.08
C ARG A 138 23.44 34.87 7.32
N CYS A 139 24.21 34.76 6.22
CA CYS A 139 24.63 35.91 5.43
C CYS A 139 23.52 36.43 4.51
N ILE A 140 22.68 35.53 3.98
CA ILE A 140 21.69 35.85 2.95
C ILE A 140 20.31 35.36 3.42
N PRO A 141 19.51 36.20 4.10
CA PRO A 141 18.19 35.86 4.59
C PRO A 141 17.12 35.79 3.51
N ASP A 142 17.29 36.55 2.41
CA ASP A 142 16.37 36.60 1.27
C ASP A 142 17.10 36.96 -0.04
N GLU A 143 16.38 36.92 -1.17
CA GLU A 143 16.96 37.12 -2.53
C GLU A 143 17.49 38.53 -2.77
N ASN A 144 17.20 39.52 -1.90
CA ASN A 144 17.50 40.93 -2.14
C ASN A 144 18.46 41.54 -1.12
N THR A 145 18.70 40.85 -0.01
CA THR A 145 19.44 41.44 1.11
C THR A 145 20.57 40.56 1.63
N VAL A 146 21.67 41.21 2.02
CA VAL A 146 22.73 40.62 2.85
C VAL A 146 22.50 41.10 4.28
N ALA A 147 22.51 40.17 5.23
CA ALA A 147 22.26 40.49 6.63
C ALA A 147 23.38 41.35 7.26
N ASP A 148 23.04 42.26 8.17
CA ASP A 148 24.03 43.01 8.95
C ASP A 148 25.02 42.08 9.71
N ALA A 149 24.56 40.87 10.07
CA ALA A 149 25.34 39.83 10.76
C ALA A 149 26.26 39.02 9.83
N ALA A 150 26.24 39.28 8.49
CA ALA A 150 27.10 38.59 7.52
C ALA A 150 28.58 38.85 7.79
N SER A 151 28.93 40.10 8.14
CA SER A 151 30.23 40.41 8.69
C SER A 151 30.15 41.53 9.75
N PRO A 152 31.09 41.59 10.71
CA PRO A 152 31.17 42.69 11.66
C PRO A 152 31.32 44.04 10.94
N GLU A 153 32.11 44.08 9.85
CA GLU A 153 32.38 45.26 9.06
C GLU A 153 31.12 45.81 8.37
N LEU A 154 30.31 44.96 7.75
CA LEU A 154 29.04 45.37 7.12
C LEU A 154 28.05 45.93 8.15
N GLY A 155 27.96 45.30 9.33
CA GLY A 155 27.16 45.80 10.45
C GLY A 155 27.58 47.19 10.91
N ASP A 156 28.89 47.44 11.00
CA ASP A 156 29.47 48.73 11.38
C ASP A 156 29.23 49.78 10.30
N ILE A 157 29.49 49.52 9.03
CA ILE A 157 29.22 50.40 7.91
C ILE A 157 27.74 50.84 7.96
N ARG A 158 26.81 49.93 8.01
CA ARG A 158 25.37 50.23 8.06
C ARG A 158 24.94 51.00 9.30
N ARG A 159 25.59 50.79 10.41
CA ARG A 159 25.38 51.59 11.64
C ARG A 159 25.79 53.02 11.41
N HIS A 160 26.99 53.28 10.83
CA HIS A 160 27.48 54.58 10.46
C HIS A 160 26.63 55.27 9.41
N MET A 161 26.16 54.53 8.37
CA MET A 161 25.21 55.02 7.36
C MET A 161 23.90 55.54 8.02
N ARG A 162 23.34 54.76 8.94
CA ARG A 162 22.16 55.19 9.70
C ARG A 162 22.40 56.45 10.53
N ALA A 163 23.61 56.56 11.14
CA ALA A 163 24.01 57.73 11.89
C ALA A 163 24.19 58.98 11.01
N ALA A 164 24.85 58.84 9.83
CA ALA A 164 25.01 59.91 8.85
C ALA A 164 23.66 60.43 8.33
N LEU A 165 22.72 59.50 8.00
CA LEU A 165 21.37 59.83 7.58
C LEU A 165 20.58 60.56 8.69
N ALA A 166 20.70 60.08 9.95
CA ALA A 166 20.04 60.76 11.09
C ALA A 166 20.59 62.13 11.32
N LYS A 167 21.92 62.36 11.19
CA LYS A 167 22.60 63.66 11.32
C LYS A 167 22.14 64.60 10.19
N SER A 168 22.08 64.13 8.97
CA SER A 168 21.58 64.91 7.83
C SER A 168 20.12 65.36 8.05
N ARG A 169 19.24 64.40 8.43
CA ARG A 169 17.83 64.75 8.75
C ARG A 169 17.70 65.73 9.90
N GLN A 170 18.49 65.62 10.97
CA GLN A 170 18.47 66.52 12.09
C GLN A 170 18.88 67.94 11.73
N ILE A 171 19.90 68.10 10.85
CA ILE A 171 20.33 69.40 10.34
C ILE A 171 19.22 70.01 9.48
N LEU A 172 18.66 69.23 8.55
CA LEU A 172 17.57 69.69 7.69
C LEU A 172 16.31 70.09 8.51
N GLN A 173 15.97 69.27 9.53
CA GLN A 173 14.82 69.56 10.38
C GLN A 173 15.00 70.87 11.15
N LYS A 174 16.21 71.16 11.64
CA LYS A 174 16.55 72.46 12.27
C LYS A 174 16.41 73.62 11.27
N ILE A 175 16.78 73.44 9.99
CA ILE A 175 16.66 74.48 8.97
C ILE A 175 15.17 74.78 8.65
N ILE A 176 14.34 73.73 8.40
CA ILE A 176 12.94 73.91 8.04
C ILE A 176 12.08 74.41 9.21
N SER A 177 12.47 74.11 10.45
CA SER A 177 11.75 74.58 11.68
C SER A 177 12.22 75.95 12.17
N SER A 178 13.33 76.47 11.66
CA SER A 178 13.91 77.76 12.09
C SER A 178 13.14 78.94 11.54
N PRO A 179 12.67 79.85 12.38
CA PRO A 179 12.02 81.11 11.97
C PRO A 179 12.90 81.94 11.03
N SER A 180 14.20 81.88 11.15
CA SER A 180 15.18 82.60 10.33
C SER A 180 15.15 82.21 8.88
N TYR A 181 14.89 80.94 8.57
CA TYR A 181 14.86 80.38 7.22
C TYR A 181 13.47 80.29 6.59
N SER A 182 12.39 80.53 7.39
CA SER A 182 10.98 80.46 6.92
C SER A 182 10.68 81.38 5.73
N LYS A 183 11.35 82.57 5.63
CA LYS A 183 11.24 83.52 4.51
C LYS A 183 12.10 83.10 3.29
N VAL A 184 13.14 82.32 3.53
CA VAL A 184 14.10 81.86 2.48
C VAL A 184 13.61 80.59 1.79
N LEU A 185 12.96 79.73 2.53
CA LEU A 185 12.43 78.46 1.97
C LEU A 185 11.15 78.75 1.15
N GLN A 186 10.97 78.06 0.03
CA GLN A 186 9.76 78.08 -0.76
C GLN A 186 8.64 77.30 -0.05
N GLU A 187 9.05 76.13 0.51
CA GLU A 187 8.21 75.23 1.30
C GLU A 187 9.06 74.68 2.45
N ASN A 188 8.45 74.42 3.64
CA ASN A 188 9.16 73.87 4.78
C ASN A 188 9.17 72.36 4.73
N ILE A 189 9.70 71.77 3.65
CA ILE A 189 9.82 70.33 3.38
C ILE A 189 11.25 69.93 3.09
N ILE A 190 11.55 68.65 3.35
CA ILE A 190 12.78 68.01 2.95
C ILE A 190 12.45 67.16 1.70
N THR A 191 13.18 67.35 0.65
CA THR A 191 13.05 66.55 -0.59
C THR A 191 14.38 65.92 -0.94
N GLN A 192 14.37 65.01 -1.93
CA GLN A 192 15.58 64.35 -2.43
C GLN A 192 15.76 64.62 -3.91
N ARG A 193 17.00 65.01 -4.33
CA ARG A 193 17.42 65.17 -5.70
C ARG A 193 18.75 64.44 -5.89
N ASP A 194 18.86 63.65 -6.95
CA ASP A 194 20.05 62.85 -7.26
C ASP A 194 20.63 62.08 -6.03
N GLY A 195 19.73 61.50 -5.22
CA GLY A 195 20.11 60.74 -4.01
C GLY A 195 20.50 61.60 -2.80
N ARG A 196 20.47 62.94 -2.90
CA ARG A 196 20.85 63.90 -1.84
C ARG A 196 19.65 64.57 -1.23
N PHE A 197 19.69 64.79 0.08
CA PHE A 197 18.65 65.52 0.80
C PHE A 197 18.82 67.01 0.60
N VAL A 198 17.82 67.69 0.09
CA VAL A 198 17.80 69.13 -0.26
C VAL A 198 16.55 69.81 0.31
N VAL A 199 16.60 71.10 0.38
CA VAL A 199 15.44 71.96 0.72
C VAL A 199 15.08 72.85 -0.45
N PRO A 200 13.78 73.09 -0.76
CA PRO A 200 13.37 74.03 -1.77
C PRO A 200 13.53 75.52 -1.26
N VAL A 201 14.36 76.27 -1.93
CA VAL A 201 14.70 77.68 -1.62
C VAL A 201 14.13 78.52 -2.73
N LYS A 202 13.62 79.76 -2.38
CA LYS A 202 13.23 80.75 -3.36
C LYS A 202 14.46 81.22 -4.16
N ALA A 203 14.34 81.30 -5.47
CA ALA A 203 15.48 81.62 -6.32
C ALA A 203 16.15 82.99 -6.03
N ASP A 204 15.36 83.99 -5.61
CA ASP A 204 15.80 85.33 -5.19
C ASP A 204 16.47 85.32 -3.78
N GLN A 205 16.24 84.31 -2.96
CA GLN A 205 16.81 84.12 -1.61
C GLN A 205 17.96 83.09 -1.54
N LYS A 206 18.45 82.62 -2.67
CA LYS A 206 19.49 81.63 -2.79
C LYS A 206 20.76 81.93 -1.97
N GLY A 207 21.15 83.20 -1.90
CA GLY A 207 22.35 83.61 -1.15
C GLY A 207 22.23 83.58 0.33
N ASN A 208 21.00 83.48 0.91
CA ASN A 208 20.72 83.44 2.33
C ASN A 208 20.76 82.06 2.97
N LEU A 209 20.87 80.97 2.19
CA LEU A 209 21.14 79.62 2.68
C LEU A 209 22.42 79.12 1.97
N PRO A 210 23.60 79.14 2.68
CA PRO A 210 24.83 78.62 2.05
C PRO A 210 24.68 77.13 1.79
N GLY A 211 24.87 76.70 0.53
CA GLY A 211 24.73 75.28 0.13
C GLY A 211 24.99 75.06 -1.35
N LEU A 212 24.98 73.82 -1.80
CA LEU A 212 25.12 73.38 -3.18
C LEU A 212 23.74 73.32 -3.86
N VAL A 213 23.63 73.86 -5.05
CA VAL A 213 22.41 73.75 -5.88
C VAL A 213 22.49 72.46 -6.65
N HIS A 214 21.49 71.60 -6.51
CA HIS A 214 21.39 70.29 -7.21
C HIS A 214 20.36 70.36 -8.34
N ASP A 215 19.32 71.22 -8.20
CA ASP A 215 18.23 71.24 -9.20
C ASP A 215 17.54 72.59 -9.15
N VAL A 216 16.86 72.95 -10.23
CA VAL A 216 16.03 74.14 -10.36
C VAL A 216 14.67 73.72 -10.90
N SER A 217 13.58 74.21 -10.30
CA SER A 217 12.23 73.96 -10.82
C SER A 217 12.04 74.40 -12.26
N SER A 218 11.16 73.80 -13.02
CA SER A 218 10.86 74.14 -14.43
C SER A 218 10.47 75.58 -14.67
N THR A 219 9.94 76.28 -13.65
CA THR A 219 9.58 77.71 -13.67
C THR A 219 10.74 78.63 -13.29
N GLY A 220 11.87 78.06 -12.83
CA GLY A 220 13.01 78.86 -12.32
C GLY A 220 12.77 79.50 -10.97
N ALA A 221 11.61 79.41 -10.37
CA ALA A 221 11.23 80.09 -9.12
C ALA A 221 11.76 79.42 -7.86
N THR A 222 12.07 78.10 -7.90
CA THR A 222 12.56 77.34 -6.78
C THR A 222 13.91 76.69 -7.12
N VAL A 223 14.86 76.78 -6.22
CA VAL A 223 16.18 76.13 -6.32
C VAL A 223 16.27 75.11 -5.23
N PHE A 224 16.65 73.90 -5.55
CA PHE A 224 16.84 72.84 -4.62
C PHE A 224 18.26 72.88 -4.08
N VAL A 225 18.39 73.28 -2.82
CA VAL A 225 19.70 73.54 -2.19
C VAL A 225 20.00 72.45 -1.16
N GLU A 226 21.17 71.84 -1.28
CA GLU A 226 21.75 71.05 -0.21
C GLU A 226 22.51 72.01 0.73
N PRO A 227 22.05 72.24 1.98
CA PRO A 227 22.72 73.15 2.90
C PRO A 227 24.14 72.68 3.22
N MET A 228 25.09 73.59 3.35
CA MET A 228 26.51 73.25 3.58
C MET A 228 26.72 72.28 4.79
N GLY A 229 25.92 72.42 5.82
CA GLY A 229 25.97 71.51 6.98
C GLY A 229 25.49 70.09 6.68
N VAL A 230 24.73 69.87 5.57
CA VAL A 230 24.24 68.56 5.11
C VAL A 230 25.19 67.95 4.10
N VAL A 231 25.92 68.74 3.32
CA VAL A 231 26.86 68.26 2.30
C VAL A 231 27.85 67.24 2.83
N GLN A 232 28.42 67.51 4.01
CA GLN A 232 29.41 66.62 4.65
C GLN A 232 28.75 65.29 5.01
N ALA A 233 27.55 65.32 5.62
CA ALA A 233 26.83 64.09 6.04
C ALA A 233 26.38 63.24 4.82
N ASN A 234 25.95 63.92 3.72
CA ASN A 234 25.58 63.21 2.48
C ASN A 234 26.82 62.60 1.76
N ASN A 235 27.97 63.32 1.80
CA ASN A 235 29.21 62.76 1.23
C ASN A 235 29.69 61.57 2.07
N GLU A 236 29.66 61.64 3.43
CA GLU A 236 29.95 60.55 4.32
C GLU A 236 29.02 59.33 4.05
N TYR A 237 27.74 59.57 3.81
CA TYR A 237 26.79 58.53 3.47
C TYR A 237 27.12 57.88 2.12
N ALA A 238 27.43 58.63 1.09
CA ALA A 238 27.78 58.11 -0.23
C ALA A 238 29.09 57.29 -0.19
N GLU A 239 30.08 57.73 0.62
CA GLU A 239 31.31 57.03 0.82
C GLU A 239 31.09 55.69 1.55
N LEU A 240 30.21 55.68 2.57
CA LEU A 240 29.80 54.47 3.28
C LEU A 240 29.00 53.51 2.39
N GLN A 241 28.15 54.04 1.50
CA GLN A 241 27.41 53.26 0.52
C GLN A 241 28.35 52.50 -0.46
N ALA A 242 29.41 53.18 -0.91
CA ALA A 242 30.44 52.55 -1.75
C ALA A 242 31.20 51.44 -0.96
N LYS A 243 31.49 51.66 0.33
CA LYS A 243 32.10 50.68 1.22
C LYS A 243 31.16 49.49 1.48
N GLU A 244 29.87 49.75 1.67
CA GLU A 244 28.83 48.73 1.82
C GLU A 244 28.84 47.78 0.61
N GLN A 245 28.81 48.35 -0.62
CA GLN A 245 28.79 47.56 -1.84
C GLN A 245 30.07 46.72 -1.96
N ALA A 246 31.23 47.31 -1.71
CA ALA A 246 32.51 46.59 -1.76
C ALA A 246 32.57 45.45 -0.74
N GLU A 247 32.02 45.63 0.47
CA GLU A 247 31.96 44.61 1.49
C GLU A 247 30.95 43.49 1.14
N ILE A 248 29.80 43.84 0.56
CA ILE A 248 28.84 42.86 0.02
C ILE A 248 29.52 42.03 -1.08
N ASP A 249 30.20 42.66 -2.03
CA ASP A 249 30.91 41.95 -3.10
C ASP A 249 31.97 41.00 -2.54
N ARG A 250 32.71 41.41 -1.48
CA ARG A 250 33.68 40.56 -0.78
C ARG A 250 33.02 39.34 -0.12
N ILE A 251 31.89 39.56 0.58
CA ILE A 251 31.12 38.49 1.21
C ILE A 251 30.63 37.49 0.18
N LEU A 252 30.07 37.96 -0.94
CA LEU A 252 29.59 37.07 -2.01
C LEU A 252 30.72 36.29 -2.65
N ALA A 253 31.89 36.93 -2.86
CA ALA A 253 33.06 36.25 -3.38
C ALA A 253 33.59 35.18 -2.41
N GLU A 254 33.60 35.44 -1.11
CA GLU A 254 33.99 34.47 -0.08
C GLU A 254 33.05 33.25 -0.06
N LEU A 255 31.73 33.50 -0.04
CA LEU A 255 30.72 32.42 -0.09
C LEU A 255 30.80 31.61 -1.38
N SER A 256 31.11 32.26 -2.50
CA SER A 256 31.31 31.59 -3.80
C SER A 256 32.55 30.70 -3.79
N ALA A 257 33.64 31.16 -3.21
CA ALA A 257 34.86 30.37 -3.05
C ALA A 257 34.66 29.17 -2.11
N ASP A 258 33.91 29.34 -1.02
CA ASP A 258 33.55 28.25 -0.13
C ASP A 258 32.67 27.20 -0.86
N ALA A 259 31.71 27.62 -1.67
CA ALA A 259 30.90 26.72 -2.48
C ALA A 259 31.77 25.98 -3.53
N ALA A 260 32.70 26.64 -4.16
CA ALA A 260 33.63 26.05 -5.12
C ALA A 260 34.55 25.02 -4.45
N ALA A 261 35.03 25.27 -3.23
CA ALA A 261 35.87 24.33 -2.49
C ALA A 261 35.15 23.00 -2.21
N HIS A 262 33.80 22.98 -2.16
CA HIS A 262 32.97 21.80 -1.94
C HIS A 262 32.21 21.37 -3.21
N ARG A 263 32.67 21.79 -4.38
CA ARG A 263 32.00 21.57 -5.66
C ARG A 263 31.63 20.10 -5.91
N GLU A 264 32.57 19.19 -5.74
CA GLU A 264 32.37 17.77 -6.03
C GLU A 264 31.31 17.14 -5.11
N ASP A 265 31.37 17.43 -3.81
CA ASP A 265 30.39 16.94 -2.84
C ASP A 265 28.98 17.51 -3.12
N ILE A 266 28.87 18.80 -3.46
CA ILE A 266 27.61 19.45 -3.76
C ILE A 266 26.99 18.89 -5.05
N LEU A 267 27.79 18.62 -6.08
CA LEU A 267 27.32 18.01 -7.33
C LEU A 267 26.90 16.55 -7.10
N TRP A 268 27.64 15.81 -6.29
CA TRP A 268 27.26 14.46 -5.93
C TRP A 268 25.92 14.42 -5.17
N ASP A 269 25.76 15.29 -4.19
CA ASP A 269 24.50 15.43 -3.44
C ASP A 269 23.34 15.80 -4.34
N HIS A 270 23.57 16.74 -5.28
CA HIS A 270 22.59 17.15 -6.27
C HIS A 270 22.13 15.96 -7.14
N ASP A 271 23.07 15.26 -7.77
CA ASP A 271 22.78 14.14 -8.66
C ASP A 271 22.10 12.96 -7.89
N THR A 272 22.50 12.75 -6.64
CA THR A 272 21.89 11.74 -5.75
C THR A 272 20.45 12.12 -5.37
N LEU A 273 20.18 13.39 -5.02
CA LEU A 273 18.85 13.87 -4.69
C LEU A 273 17.90 13.83 -5.89
N VAL A 274 18.40 14.17 -7.10
CA VAL A 274 17.62 14.04 -8.34
C VAL A 274 17.23 12.58 -8.61
N ARG A 275 18.16 11.64 -8.38
CA ARG A 275 17.86 10.20 -8.49
C ARG A 275 16.85 9.75 -7.44
N LEU A 276 16.99 10.18 -6.19
CA LEU A 276 16.03 9.87 -5.13
C LEU A 276 14.65 10.43 -5.46
N ASP A 277 14.55 11.67 -5.95
CA ASP A 277 13.29 12.28 -6.38
C ASP A 277 12.59 11.42 -7.44
N LEU A 278 13.31 10.96 -8.48
CA LEU A 278 12.77 10.03 -9.48
C LEU A 278 12.29 8.71 -8.88
N ILE A 279 13.07 8.12 -7.95
CA ILE A 279 12.72 6.86 -7.32
C ILE A 279 11.47 7.02 -6.44
N PHE A 280 11.37 8.10 -5.68
CA PHE A 280 10.16 8.41 -4.89
C PHE A 280 8.96 8.73 -5.79
N ALA A 281 9.17 9.37 -6.94
CA ALA A 281 8.14 9.57 -7.96
C ALA A 281 7.59 8.24 -8.50
N ARG A 282 8.44 7.19 -8.68
CA ARG A 282 8.00 5.82 -9.03
C ARG A 282 7.13 5.22 -7.92
N GLY A 283 7.52 5.40 -6.67
CA GLY A 283 6.75 4.96 -5.49
C GLY A 283 5.39 5.63 -5.42
N GLU A 284 5.33 6.95 -5.63
CA GLU A 284 4.08 7.73 -5.63
C GLU A 284 3.16 7.33 -6.78
N LEU A 285 3.72 7.15 -7.99
CA LEU A 285 2.95 6.64 -9.14
C LEU A 285 2.36 5.26 -8.85
N SER A 286 3.11 4.38 -8.16
CA SER A 286 2.61 3.08 -7.72
C SER A 286 1.36 3.19 -6.83
N TYR A 287 1.33 4.15 -5.90
CA TYR A 287 0.14 4.41 -5.07
C TYR A 287 -1.04 4.92 -5.91
N LYS A 288 -0.82 5.91 -6.76
CA LYS A 288 -1.87 6.50 -7.60
C LYS A 288 -2.54 5.49 -8.53
N MET A 289 -1.76 4.57 -9.07
CA MET A 289 -2.24 3.51 -9.95
C MET A 289 -2.80 2.31 -9.18
N ASN A 290 -2.71 2.29 -7.84
CA ASN A 290 -2.96 1.09 -7.03
C ASN A 290 -2.21 -0.12 -7.59
N ALA A 291 -0.93 0.11 -7.91
CA ALA A 291 -0.06 -0.84 -8.56
C ALA A 291 0.64 -1.76 -7.56
N VAL A 292 1.04 -2.93 -8.02
CA VAL A 292 1.79 -3.92 -7.25
C VAL A 292 3.14 -4.20 -7.90
N ARG A 293 4.11 -4.59 -7.10
CA ARG A 293 5.39 -5.08 -7.58
C ARG A 293 5.21 -6.42 -8.29
N PRO A 294 5.58 -6.56 -9.59
CA PRO A 294 5.55 -7.84 -10.27
C PRO A 294 6.70 -8.75 -9.80
N LEU A 295 6.48 -10.05 -9.87
CA LEU A 295 7.54 -11.05 -9.73
C LEU A 295 8.26 -11.18 -11.09
N VAL A 296 9.55 -10.88 -11.10
CA VAL A 296 10.33 -10.93 -12.34
C VAL A 296 10.81 -12.35 -12.62
N ARG A 297 10.70 -12.80 -13.88
CA ARG A 297 11.11 -14.13 -14.34
C ARG A 297 12.15 -14.03 -15.45
N ARG A 298 12.83 -15.20 -15.73
CA ARG A 298 13.83 -15.32 -16.81
C ARG A 298 13.41 -16.31 -17.90
N ASP A 299 12.29 -16.97 -17.73
CA ASP A 299 11.86 -18.09 -18.58
C ASP A 299 10.90 -17.71 -19.71
N GLY A 300 10.68 -16.42 -19.91
CA GLY A 300 9.75 -15.92 -20.92
C GLY A 300 8.28 -16.05 -20.52
N ALA A 301 7.96 -16.40 -19.26
CA ALA A 301 6.59 -16.50 -18.79
C ALA A 301 6.05 -15.15 -18.26
N ILE A 302 4.84 -14.84 -18.66
CA ILE A 302 4.04 -13.72 -18.16
C ILE A 302 2.75 -14.30 -17.58
N ARG A 303 2.40 -13.88 -16.36
CA ARG A 303 1.11 -14.17 -15.74
C ARG A 303 0.59 -12.93 -15.03
N LEU A 304 -0.26 -12.19 -15.70
CA LEU A 304 -0.89 -10.98 -15.17
C LEU A 304 -2.25 -11.35 -14.56
N ARG A 305 -2.45 -11.01 -13.30
CA ARG A 305 -3.71 -11.23 -12.58
C ARG A 305 -4.42 -9.90 -12.38
N LYS A 306 -5.71 -9.83 -12.73
CA LYS A 306 -6.54 -8.63 -12.57
C LYS A 306 -5.85 -7.36 -13.10
N ALA A 307 -5.13 -7.49 -14.20
CA ALA A 307 -4.41 -6.41 -14.83
C ALA A 307 -5.37 -5.36 -15.42
N ARG A 308 -4.99 -4.11 -15.30
CA ARG A 308 -5.71 -2.98 -15.90
C ARG A 308 -4.77 -2.16 -16.75
N HIS A 309 -5.28 -1.62 -17.84
CA HIS A 309 -4.49 -0.66 -18.63
C HIS A 309 -4.32 0.64 -17.83
N PRO A 310 -3.08 1.12 -17.59
CA PRO A 310 -2.80 2.24 -16.66
C PRO A 310 -3.41 3.57 -17.09
N LEU A 311 -3.72 3.74 -18.37
CA LEU A 311 -4.29 4.98 -18.92
C LEU A 311 -5.82 4.98 -18.98
N LEU A 312 -6.48 3.89 -18.57
CA LEU A 312 -7.94 3.85 -18.44
C LEU A 312 -8.39 4.32 -17.06
N ASP A 313 -9.60 4.87 -16.99
CA ASP A 313 -10.22 5.23 -15.71
C ASP A 313 -10.28 3.99 -14.78
N PRO A 314 -9.62 4.00 -13.62
CA PRO A 314 -9.58 2.84 -12.71
C PRO A 314 -10.96 2.34 -12.26
N LYS A 315 -11.97 3.22 -12.27
CA LYS A 315 -13.35 2.88 -11.87
C LYS A 315 -14.14 2.18 -12.97
N LYS A 316 -13.73 2.37 -14.22
CA LYS A 316 -14.42 1.80 -15.41
C LYS A 316 -13.64 0.65 -16.01
N ALA A 317 -12.31 0.60 -15.82
CA ALA A 317 -11.46 -0.43 -16.34
C ALA A 317 -11.81 -1.80 -15.74
N VAL A 318 -12.21 -2.74 -16.57
CA VAL A 318 -12.44 -4.13 -16.18
C VAL A 318 -11.08 -4.83 -16.06
N PRO A 319 -10.77 -5.46 -14.92
CA PRO A 319 -9.52 -6.18 -14.75
C PRO A 319 -9.54 -7.48 -15.56
N ILE A 320 -8.42 -7.81 -16.21
CA ILE A 320 -8.25 -9.01 -17.04
C ILE A 320 -7.12 -9.87 -16.51
N ASP A 321 -7.22 -11.17 -16.71
CA ASP A 321 -6.15 -12.14 -16.45
C ASP A 321 -5.52 -12.53 -17.79
N ILE A 322 -4.17 -12.46 -17.89
CA ILE A 322 -3.42 -12.80 -19.11
C ILE A 322 -2.28 -13.74 -18.73
N GLU A 323 -2.16 -14.85 -19.45
CA GLU A 323 -1.03 -15.78 -19.34
C GLU A 323 -0.38 -15.96 -20.69
N LEU A 324 0.96 -16.08 -20.72
CA LEU A 324 1.77 -16.36 -21.92
C LEU A 324 3.14 -16.91 -21.48
N GLY A 325 3.73 -17.77 -22.28
CA GLY A 325 5.10 -18.26 -22.07
C GLY A 325 5.25 -19.40 -21.05
N GLY A 326 4.15 -19.86 -20.45
CA GLY A 326 4.11 -21.00 -19.54
C GLY A 326 3.74 -22.31 -20.27
N ALA A 327 2.45 -22.68 -20.22
CA ALA A 327 1.93 -23.86 -20.90
C ALA A 327 1.88 -23.71 -22.44
N PHE A 328 1.85 -22.48 -22.92
CA PHE A 328 1.80 -22.11 -24.34
C PHE A 328 2.69 -20.89 -24.61
N ASP A 329 3.22 -20.79 -25.81
CA ASP A 329 4.11 -19.71 -26.27
C ASP A 329 3.38 -18.66 -27.11
N THR A 330 2.17 -18.98 -27.55
CA THR A 330 1.36 -18.13 -28.41
C THR A 330 -0.08 -18.04 -27.93
N LEU A 331 -0.60 -16.81 -27.84
CA LEU A 331 -1.98 -16.52 -27.45
C LEU A 331 -2.74 -15.91 -28.63
N VAL A 332 -3.82 -16.55 -29.08
CA VAL A 332 -4.69 -16.04 -30.15
C VAL A 332 -5.97 -15.50 -29.53
N ILE A 333 -6.13 -14.17 -29.58
CA ILE A 333 -7.27 -13.46 -28.96
C ILE A 333 -8.34 -13.21 -30.04
N THR A 334 -9.53 -13.72 -29.79
CA THR A 334 -10.67 -13.62 -30.72
C THR A 334 -11.84 -12.85 -30.10
N GLY A 335 -12.82 -12.45 -30.90
CA GLY A 335 -14.01 -11.71 -30.44
C GLY A 335 -14.27 -10.43 -31.26
N PRO A 336 -15.33 -9.65 -30.91
CA PRO A 336 -15.66 -8.42 -31.63
C PRO A 336 -14.59 -7.33 -31.37
N ASN A 337 -14.42 -6.39 -32.33
CA ASN A 337 -13.43 -5.30 -32.21
C ASN A 337 -13.71 -4.41 -31.01
N THR A 338 -14.98 -4.17 -30.67
CA THR A 338 -15.39 -3.42 -29.48
C THR A 338 -15.16 -4.16 -28.16
N GLY A 339 -14.76 -5.45 -28.21
CA GLY A 339 -14.62 -6.32 -27.01
C GLY A 339 -13.38 -6.06 -26.16
N GLY A 340 -12.45 -5.23 -26.61
CA GLY A 340 -11.21 -4.90 -25.86
C GLY A 340 -9.99 -5.73 -26.25
N LYS A 341 -9.97 -6.39 -27.43
CA LYS A 341 -8.84 -7.18 -27.94
C LYS A 341 -7.54 -6.36 -27.98
N THR A 342 -7.54 -5.22 -28.68
CA THR A 342 -6.41 -4.31 -28.78
C THR A 342 -5.96 -3.79 -27.42
N VAL A 343 -6.90 -3.47 -26.53
CA VAL A 343 -6.58 -3.01 -25.17
C VAL A 343 -5.91 -4.11 -24.36
N SER A 344 -6.36 -5.37 -24.49
CA SER A 344 -5.73 -6.52 -23.82
C SER A 344 -4.29 -6.72 -24.30
N LEU A 345 -4.08 -6.61 -25.62
CA LEU A 345 -2.76 -6.72 -26.24
C LEU A 345 -1.82 -5.59 -25.79
N LYS A 346 -2.31 -4.34 -25.84
CA LYS A 346 -1.58 -3.17 -25.31
C LYS A 346 -1.27 -3.31 -23.83
N THR A 347 -2.21 -3.83 -23.04
CA THR A 347 -2.00 -4.05 -21.59
C THR A 347 -0.84 -5.02 -21.36
N LEU A 348 -0.80 -6.14 -22.08
CA LEU A 348 0.28 -7.12 -21.99
C LEU A 348 1.65 -6.47 -22.28
N GLY A 349 1.78 -5.78 -23.40
CA GLY A 349 3.05 -5.13 -23.80
C GLY A 349 3.45 -3.98 -22.87
N LEU A 350 2.50 -3.09 -22.57
CA LEU A 350 2.79 -1.92 -21.72
C LEU A 350 3.19 -2.30 -20.29
N LEU A 351 2.51 -3.26 -19.65
CA LEU A 351 2.88 -3.70 -18.30
C LEU A 351 4.23 -4.43 -18.28
N THR A 352 4.59 -5.11 -19.36
CA THR A 352 5.93 -5.67 -19.54
C THR A 352 6.99 -4.56 -19.60
N LEU A 353 6.79 -3.54 -20.44
CA LEU A 353 7.70 -2.39 -20.54
C LEU A 353 7.77 -1.60 -19.22
N MET A 354 6.65 -1.39 -18.53
CA MET A 354 6.63 -0.76 -17.21
C MET A 354 7.48 -1.50 -16.20
N THR A 355 7.37 -2.84 -16.17
CA THR A 355 8.20 -3.69 -15.30
C THR A 355 9.68 -3.48 -15.59
N GLN A 356 10.08 -3.48 -16.86
CA GLN A 356 11.47 -3.26 -17.29
C GLN A 356 11.97 -1.83 -17.03
N CYS A 357 11.07 -0.86 -16.90
CA CYS A 357 11.39 0.49 -16.41
C CYS A 357 11.49 0.59 -14.87
N GLY A 358 11.36 -0.50 -14.13
CA GLY A 358 11.34 -0.51 -12.67
C GLY A 358 10.06 0.09 -12.07
N LEU A 359 8.98 0.16 -12.84
CA LEU A 359 7.66 0.62 -12.39
C LEU A 359 6.83 -0.56 -11.87
N HIS A 360 6.06 -0.33 -10.81
CA HIS A 360 5.02 -1.24 -10.40
C HIS A 360 3.86 -1.21 -11.42
N ILE A 361 3.11 -2.29 -11.51
CA ILE A 361 2.06 -2.46 -12.51
C ILE A 361 0.66 -2.49 -11.87
N PRO A 362 -0.36 -1.90 -12.49
CA PRO A 362 -1.75 -1.94 -12.00
C PRO A 362 -2.36 -3.34 -12.25
N ALA A 363 -1.97 -4.30 -11.43
CA ALA A 363 -2.37 -5.69 -11.49
C ALA A 363 -2.65 -6.25 -10.09
N GLY A 364 -3.11 -7.50 -10.01
CA GLY A 364 -3.27 -8.22 -8.74
C GLY A 364 -1.95 -8.79 -8.23
N ASP A 365 -1.91 -9.05 -6.93
CA ASP A 365 -0.76 -9.67 -6.27
C ASP A 365 -0.30 -10.95 -6.97
N ARG A 366 1.02 -11.22 -6.90
CA ARG A 366 1.67 -12.37 -7.53
C ARG A 366 1.53 -12.39 -9.06
N SER A 367 1.38 -11.23 -9.69
CA SER A 367 1.58 -11.11 -11.14
C SER A 367 3.06 -11.32 -11.46
N GLU A 368 3.32 -12.08 -12.52
CA GLU A 368 4.66 -12.49 -12.96
C GLU A 368 4.93 -11.91 -14.34
N VAL A 369 6.12 -11.34 -14.55
CA VAL A 369 6.53 -10.74 -15.82
C VAL A 369 7.98 -11.12 -16.12
N SER A 370 8.24 -11.65 -17.30
CA SER A 370 9.61 -11.91 -17.76
C SER A 370 10.24 -10.66 -18.37
N VAL A 371 11.56 -10.60 -18.29
CA VAL A 371 12.36 -9.59 -19.00
C VAL A 371 12.60 -10.06 -20.43
N TYR A 372 12.34 -9.18 -21.38
CA TYR A 372 12.56 -9.42 -22.81
C TYR A 372 13.60 -8.44 -23.35
N GLU A 373 14.42 -8.89 -24.29
CA GLU A 373 15.33 -8.00 -25.01
C GLU A 373 14.56 -7.04 -25.91
N ARG A 374 13.48 -7.53 -26.52
CA ARG A 374 12.64 -6.76 -27.44
C ARG A 374 11.16 -7.02 -27.19
N VAL A 375 10.40 -5.94 -27.14
CA VAL A 375 8.93 -5.96 -27.16
C VAL A 375 8.50 -5.30 -28.47
N LEU A 376 8.10 -6.10 -29.43
CA LEU A 376 7.79 -5.66 -30.78
C LEU A 376 6.28 -5.69 -31.01
N ALA A 377 5.72 -4.63 -31.57
CA ALA A 377 4.27 -4.50 -31.71
C ALA A 377 3.89 -4.01 -33.11
N ASP A 378 3.04 -4.75 -33.79
CA ASP A 378 2.26 -4.31 -34.95
C ASP A 378 0.82 -4.05 -34.48
N ILE A 379 0.58 -2.84 -33.97
CA ILE A 379 -0.72 -2.36 -33.50
C ILE A 379 -0.95 -1.01 -34.17
N GLY A 380 -1.88 -0.94 -35.10
CA GLY A 380 -2.17 0.28 -35.88
C GLY A 380 -3.54 0.87 -35.54
N ASP A 381 -3.66 2.22 -35.53
CA ASP A 381 -4.95 2.92 -35.61
C ASP A 381 -5.35 3.01 -37.10
N GLU A 382 -6.40 2.30 -37.48
CA GLU A 382 -6.97 2.32 -38.85
C GLU A 382 -7.53 3.71 -39.26
N GLN A 383 -7.47 4.73 -38.40
CA GLN A 383 -8.17 6.01 -38.57
C GLN A 383 -7.31 7.17 -39.11
N SER A 384 -6.04 6.98 -39.47
CA SER A 384 -5.28 8.06 -40.11
C SER A 384 -5.60 8.12 -41.60
N ILE A 385 -6.47 9.03 -41.98
CA ILE A 385 -6.91 9.32 -43.36
C ILE A 385 -5.75 9.74 -44.28
N GLU A 386 -4.57 10.02 -43.77
CA GLU A 386 -3.43 10.58 -44.52
C GLU A 386 -2.49 9.53 -45.18
N GLN A 387 -2.67 8.23 -44.92
CA GLN A 387 -1.84 7.21 -45.57
C GLN A 387 -2.66 6.31 -46.47
N SER A 388 -2.71 6.67 -47.74
CA SER A 388 -3.38 5.99 -48.85
C SER A 388 -2.70 4.71 -49.34
N LEU A 389 -1.77 4.12 -48.65
CA LEU A 389 -1.30 2.78 -48.82
C LEU A 389 -2.28 1.82 -48.15
N SER A 390 -2.74 0.77 -48.83
CA SER A 390 -3.59 -0.28 -48.27
C SER A 390 -3.10 -0.60 -46.83
N THR A 391 -4.02 -0.59 -45.88
CA THR A 391 -3.76 -0.96 -44.46
C THR A 391 -2.96 -2.26 -44.37
N PHE A 392 -3.30 -3.26 -45.20
CA PHE A 392 -2.56 -4.52 -45.30
C PHE A 392 -1.07 -4.34 -45.62
N SER A 393 -0.70 -3.46 -46.60
CA SER A 393 0.71 -3.27 -46.97
C SER A 393 1.51 -2.61 -45.87
N ALA A 394 0.91 -1.72 -45.05
CA ALA A 394 1.55 -1.08 -43.91
C ALA A 394 1.83 -2.07 -42.80
N HIS A 395 0.85 -2.93 -42.44
CA HIS A 395 1.02 -4.02 -41.49
C HIS A 395 2.09 -5.01 -41.98
N MET A 396 2.06 -5.45 -43.21
CA MET A 396 3.05 -6.38 -43.77
C MET A 396 4.47 -5.84 -43.69
N LYS A 397 4.70 -4.55 -43.97
CA LYS A 397 6.03 -3.94 -43.79
C LYS A 397 6.51 -4.02 -42.36
N THR A 398 5.63 -3.65 -41.39
CA THR A 398 5.98 -3.73 -39.97
C THR A 398 6.23 -5.20 -39.56
N ILE A 399 5.39 -6.15 -39.99
CA ILE A 399 5.56 -7.59 -39.73
C ILE A 399 6.90 -8.09 -40.29
N VAL A 400 7.27 -7.73 -41.50
CA VAL A 400 8.57 -8.11 -42.11
C VAL A 400 9.72 -7.62 -41.22
N SER A 401 9.69 -6.35 -40.81
CA SER A 401 10.74 -5.81 -39.93
C SER A 401 10.74 -6.51 -38.56
N ILE A 402 9.58 -6.86 -38.00
CA ILE A 402 9.47 -7.66 -36.77
C ILE A 402 10.14 -9.03 -36.96
N LEU A 403 9.87 -9.74 -38.07
CA LEU A 403 10.41 -11.07 -38.31
C LEU A 403 11.94 -11.03 -38.54
N GLU A 404 12.50 -9.93 -39.07
CA GLU A 404 13.94 -9.74 -39.24
C GLU A 404 14.66 -9.49 -37.90
N GLU A 405 14.02 -8.84 -36.93
CA GLU A 405 14.61 -8.50 -35.63
C GLU A 405 14.28 -9.49 -34.51
N ALA A 406 13.24 -10.31 -34.70
CA ALA A 406 12.73 -11.19 -33.64
C ALA A 406 13.69 -12.36 -33.36
N ASP A 407 13.79 -12.71 -32.09
CA ASP A 407 14.51 -13.87 -31.56
C ASP A 407 13.75 -14.53 -30.40
N ARG A 408 14.38 -15.51 -29.76
CA ARG A 408 13.79 -16.25 -28.64
C ARG A 408 13.46 -15.39 -27.41
N ASP A 409 14.17 -14.27 -27.25
CA ASP A 409 14.06 -13.35 -26.10
C ASP A 409 13.15 -12.15 -26.45
N SER A 410 12.29 -12.33 -27.49
CA SER A 410 11.35 -11.33 -27.98
C SER A 410 9.92 -11.63 -27.55
N LEU A 411 9.17 -10.56 -27.18
CA LEU A 411 7.70 -10.55 -27.05
C LEU A 411 7.11 -9.85 -28.26
N ILE A 412 6.26 -10.54 -29.01
CA ILE A 412 5.70 -10.03 -30.27
C ILE A 412 4.18 -9.90 -30.14
N LEU A 413 3.65 -8.75 -30.53
CA LEU A 413 2.25 -8.38 -30.39
C LEU A 413 1.68 -8.00 -31.76
N PHE A 414 0.71 -8.77 -32.27
CA PHE A 414 0.05 -8.53 -33.55
C PHE A 414 -1.42 -8.16 -33.34
N ASP A 415 -1.84 -7.02 -33.82
CA ASP A 415 -3.26 -6.66 -33.82
C ASP A 415 -3.86 -6.89 -35.21
N GLU A 416 -5.03 -7.51 -35.28
CA GLU A 416 -5.77 -7.86 -36.48
C GLU A 416 -4.92 -8.58 -37.55
N LEU A 417 -4.12 -9.57 -37.11
CA LEU A 417 -3.16 -10.28 -37.96
C LEU A 417 -3.84 -10.89 -39.19
N GLY A 418 -3.35 -10.52 -40.36
CA GLY A 418 -3.84 -10.96 -41.66
C GLY A 418 -5.03 -10.16 -42.21
N ALA A 419 -5.54 -9.14 -41.50
CA ALA A 419 -6.64 -8.31 -41.96
C ALA A 419 -6.27 -7.45 -43.19
N GLY A 420 -7.27 -7.04 -43.97
CA GLY A 420 -7.11 -6.12 -45.10
C GLY A 420 -6.81 -6.75 -46.47
N THR A 421 -6.89 -8.10 -46.54
CA THR A 421 -6.79 -8.86 -47.79
C THR A 421 -7.90 -9.91 -47.91
N ASP A 422 -7.84 -10.80 -48.94
CA ASP A 422 -8.76 -11.94 -49.03
C ASP A 422 -8.73 -12.76 -47.74
N PRO A 423 -9.89 -13.10 -47.12
CA PRO A 423 -9.94 -13.79 -45.84
C PRO A 423 -9.19 -15.12 -45.78
N ILE A 424 -9.19 -15.90 -46.88
CA ILE A 424 -8.51 -17.21 -46.95
C ILE A 424 -6.99 -17.01 -46.99
N GLU A 425 -6.53 -16.06 -47.82
CA GLU A 425 -5.10 -15.73 -47.91
C GLU A 425 -4.61 -15.08 -46.63
N GLY A 426 -5.38 -14.18 -46.04
CA GLY A 426 -5.05 -13.52 -44.80
C GLY A 426 -4.94 -14.48 -43.63
N ALA A 427 -5.86 -15.44 -43.50
CA ALA A 427 -5.78 -16.48 -42.47
C ALA A 427 -4.58 -17.41 -42.66
N ALA A 428 -4.28 -17.82 -43.90
CA ALA A 428 -3.12 -18.66 -44.22
C ALA A 428 -1.79 -17.95 -43.87
N LEU A 429 -1.65 -16.66 -44.24
CA LEU A 429 -0.50 -15.83 -43.90
C LEU A 429 -0.35 -15.68 -42.40
N ALA A 430 -1.42 -15.41 -41.69
CA ALA A 430 -1.42 -15.24 -40.24
C ALA A 430 -0.91 -16.52 -39.53
N ILE A 431 -1.40 -17.71 -39.94
CA ILE A 431 -0.94 -18.99 -39.41
C ILE A 431 0.57 -19.17 -39.69
N ALA A 432 1.02 -18.89 -40.92
CA ALA A 432 2.42 -19.04 -41.33
C ALA A 432 3.34 -18.09 -40.52
N ILE A 433 2.92 -16.83 -40.29
CA ILE A 433 3.65 -15.85 -39.48
C ILE A 433 3.78 -16.33 -38.03
N ILE A 434 2.69 -16.79 -37.42
CA ILE A 434 2.70 -17.35 -36.06
C ILE A 434 3.62 -18.55 -35.97
N GLN A 435 3.58 -19.48 -36.90
CA GLN A 435 4.46 -20.66 -36.94
C GLN A 435 5.93 -20.26 -37.09
N HIS A 436 6.23 -19.26 -37.90
CA HIS A 436 7.60 -18.73 -38.04
C HIS A 436 8.11 -18.12 -36.74
N VAL A 437 7.32 -17.26 -36.09
CA VAL A 437 7.63 -16.63 -34.77
C VAL A 437 7.88 -17.71 -33.71
N ARG A 438 7.07 -18.76 -33.68
CA ARG A 438 7.26 -19.90 -32.79
C ARG A 438 8.55 -20.69 -33.07
N ALA A 439 8.88 -20.86 -34.35
CA ALA A 439 10.15 -21.49 -34.71
C ALA A 439 11.39 -20.70 -34.24
N LEU A 440 11.30 -19.38 -34.15
CA LEU A 440 12.33 -18.53 -33.54
C LEU A 440 12.39 -18.69 -32.01
N GLY A 441 11.35 -19.28 -31.38
CA GLY A 441 11.26 -19.42 -29.92
C GLY A 441 10.68 -18.19 -29.20
N ALA A 442 10.28 -17.15 -29.91
CA ALA A 442 9.68 -15.94 -29.36
C ALA A 442 8.30 -16.21 -28.73
N LYS A 443 7.88 -15.35 -27.82
CA LYS A 443 6.54 -15.36 -27.27
C LYS A 443 5.66 -14.39 -28.05
N SER A 444 4.42 -14.80 -28.39
CA SER A 444 3.56 -13.96 -29.20
C SER A 444 2.11 -13.94 -28.73
N ALA A 445 1.47 -12.78 -28.90
CA ALA A 445 0.03 -12.65 -28.77
C ALA A 445 -0.52 -11.96 -30.02
N ALA A 446 -1.57 -12.53 -30.61
CA ALA A 446 -2.17 -12.01 -31.81
C ALA A 446 -3.67 -11.87 -31.66
N THR A 447 -4.24 -10.78 -32.15
CA THR A 447 -5.70 -10.64 -32.25
C THR A 447 -6.14 -10.99 -33.67
N THR A 448 -7.31 -11.60 -33.82
CA THR A 448 -7.90 -11.93 -35.11
C THR A 448 -9.41 -12.08 -35.04
N HIS A 449 -10.03 -12.07 -36.17
CA HIS A 449 -11.46 -12.43 -36.37
C HIS A 449 -11.66 -13.68 -37.26
N TYR A 450 -10.56 -14.31 -37.71
CA TYR A 450 -10.63 -15.48 -38.55
C TYR A 450 -10.93 -16.76 -37.79
N ALA A 451 -11.86 -17.58 -38.35
CA ALA A 451 -12.25 -18.85 -37.74
C ALA A 451 -11.13 -19.90 -37.85
N GLU A 452 -10.31 -19.84 -38.89
CA GLU A 452 -9.18 -20.73 -39.19
C GLU A 452 -8.12 -20.65 -38.09
N LEU A 453 -7.85 -19.42 -37.55
CA LEU A 453 -6.91 -19.24 -36.45
C LEU A 453 -7.46 -19.82 -35.15
N LYS A 454 -8.77 -19.79 -34.92
CA LYS A 454 -9.40 -20.45 -33.74
C LYS A 454 -9.12 -21.97 -33.82
N THR A 455 -9.36 -22.58 -34.99
CA THR A 455 -9.13 -24.01 -35.23
C THR A 455 -7.64 -24.35 -35.11
N PHE A 456 -6.76 -23.52 -35.67
CA PHE A 456 -5.31 -23.66 -35.56
C PHE A 456 -4.85 -23.66 -34.07
N ALA A 457 -5.35 -22.73 -33.26
CA ALA A 457 -5.00 -22.67 -31.85
C ALA A 457 -5.54 -23.84 -31.02
N MET A 458 -6.67 -24.45 -31.43
CA MET A 458 -7.20 -25.67 -30.78
C MET A 458 -6.44 -26.94 -31.14
N THR A 459 -5.82 -26.99 -32.33
CA THR A 459 -5.18 -28.20 -32.84
C THR A 459 -3.66 -28.20 -32.75
N THR A 460 -3.06 -27.03 -32.43
CA THR A 460 -1.61 -26.85 -32.37
C THR A 460 -1.11 -26.78 -30.97
N PRO A 461 -0.33 -27.76 -30.46
CA PRO A 461 0.25 -27.71 -29.15
C PRO A 461 1.11 -26.45 -28.94
N GLY A 462 0.95 -25.76 -27.79
CA GLY A 462 1.68 -24.53 -27.46
C GLY A 462 1.04 -23.25 -28.00
N VAL A 463 -0.08 -23.35 -28.73
CA VAL A 463 -0.93 -22.22 -29.11
C VAL A 463 -2.23 -22.30 -28.32
N GLU A 464 -2.64 -21.20 -27.69
CA GLU A 464 -3.86 -21.16 -26.89
C GLU A 464 -4.83 -20.11 -27.40
N ASN A 465 -6.13 -20.41 -27.33
CA ASN A 465 -7.20 -19.49 -27.66
C ASN A 465 -7.51 -18.58 -26.45
N ALA A 466 -7.85 -17.34 -26.74
CA ALA A 466 -8.54 -16.48 -25.80
C ALA A 466 -9.68 -15.74 -26.47
N SER A 467 -10.70 -15.37 -25.71
CA SER A 467 -11.82 -14.59 -26.22
C SER A 467 -12.16 -13.41 -25.33
N CYS A 468 -12.53 -12.30 -25.96
CA CYS A 468 -13.17 -11.20 -25.26
C CYS A 468 -14.66 -11.48 -25.09
N GLU A 469 -15.11 -11.60 -23.86
CA GLU A 469 -16.49 -11.90 -23.53
C GLU A 469 -17.45 -10.78 -23.98
N PHE A 470 -18.58 -11.16 -24.56
CA PHE A 470 -19.61 -10.24 -25.02
C PHE A 470 -20.98 -10.65 -24.45
N ASN A 471 -21.68 -9.72 -23.85
CA ASN A 471 -23.01 -9.96 -23.31
C ASN A 471 -24.06 -9.73 -24.42
N VAL A 472 -24.65 -10.81 -24.88
CA VAL A 472 -25.68 -10.79 -25.93
C VAL A 472 -27.00 -10.19 -25.42
N GLU A 473 -27.27 -10.27 -24.10
CA GLU A 473 -28.48 -9.71 -23.52
C GLU A 473 -28.47 -8.18 -23.47
N THR A 474 -27.30 -7.59 -23.14
CA THR A 474 -27.15 -6.14 -23.05
C THR A 474 -26.59 -5.52 -24.34
N LEU A 475 -26.19 -6.32 -25.31
CA LEU A 475 -25.46 -5.92 -26.54
C LEU A 475 -24.21 -5.09 -26.23
N SER A 476 -23.53 -5.41 -25.15
CA SER A 476 -22.34 -4.67 -24.69
C SER A 476 -21.18 -5.62 -24.37
N PRO A 477 -19.93 -5.18 -24.61
CA PRO A 477 -18.77 -5.93 -24.21
C PRO A 477 -18.67 -5.95 -22.67
N THR A 478 -18.28 -7.10 -22.11
CA THR A 478 -17.94 -7.19 -20.68
C THR A 478 -16.49 -6.81 -20.42
N TYR A 479 -15.65 -6.72 -21.46
CA TYR A 479 -14.19 -6.48 -21.44
C TYR A 479 -13.39 -7.56 -20.70
N ARG A 480 -13.98 -8.70 -20.39
CA ARG A 480 -13.28 -9.82 -19.75
C ARG A 480 -12.58 -10.66 -20.80
N LEU A 481 -11.33 -11.03 -20.52
CA LEU A 481 -10.56 -11.96 -21.36
C LEU A 481 -10.68 -13.38 -20.79
N LEU A 482 -11.05 -14.33 -21.63
CA LEU A 482 -11.25 -15.74 -21.29
C LEU A 482 -10.22 -16.56 -22.03
N ILE A 483 -9.22 -17.10 -21.33
CA ILE A 483 -8.17 -17.97 -21.89
C ILE A 483 -8.68 -19.41 -21.94
N GLY A 484 -8.27 -20.17 -22.96
CA GLY A 484 -8.67 -21.57 -23.21
C GLY A 484 -9.97 -21.74 -23.96
N ILE A 485 -10.65 -20.65 -24.34
CA ILE A 485 -11.93 -20.70 -25.03
C ILE A 485 -11.92 -19.76 -26.22
N PRO A 486 -12.15 -20.27 -27.42
CA PRO A 486 -12.31 -19.46 -28.62
C PRO A 486 -13.63 -18.65 -28.53
N GLY A 487 -13.61 -17.43 -29.06
CA GLY A 487 -14.78 -16.57 -29.09
C GLY A 487 -15.86 -17.04 -30.05
N LYS A 488 -17.12 -16.95 -29.63
CA LYS A 488 -18.26 -17.18 -30.49
C LYS A 488 -18.48 -16.05 -31.47
N SER A 489 -19.04 -16.38 -32.62
CA SER A 489 -19.64 -15.39 -33.49
C SER A 489 -21.04 -15.03 -32.99
N ASN A 490 -21.23 -13.78 -32.57
CA ASN A 490 -22.53 -13.30 -32.06
C ASN A 490 -23.32 -12.50 -33.12
N ALA A 491 -22.89 -12.50 -34.40
CA ALA A 491 -23.47 -11.66 -35.43
C ALA A 491 -24.99 -11.85 -35.58
N PHE A 492 -25.47 -13.10 -35.66
CA PHE A 492 -26.89 -13.40 -35.79
C PHE A 492 -27.71 -13.01 -34.55
N ALA A 493 -27.17 -13.27 -33.34
CA ALA A 493 -27.83 -12.88 -32.08
C ALA A 493 -27.94 -11.35 -31.96
N ILE A 494 -26.87 -10.63 -32.32
CA ILE A 494 -26.84 -9.17 -32.34
C ILE A 494 -27.82 -8.64 -33.40
N SER A 495 -27.81 -9.16 -34.62
CA SER A 495 -28.68 -8.75 -35.72
C SER A 495 -30.16 -8.95 -35.39
N ARG A 496 -30.52 -10.12 -34.81
CA ARG A 496 -31.86 -10.40 -34.32
C ARG A 496 -32.35 -9.37 -33.32
N ARG A 497 -31.51 -9.02 -32.39
CA ARG A 497 -31.85 -8.06 -31.32
C ARG A 497 -31.92 -6.62 -31.83
N LEU A 498 -31.17 -6.29 -32.85
CA LEU A 498 -31.25 -4.99 -33.53
C LEU A 498 -32.47 -4.86 -34.45
N GLY A 499 -33.24 -5.95 -34.59
CA GLY A 499 -34.51 -5.94 -35.35
C GLY A 499 -34.40 -6.42 -36.78
N LEU A 500 -33.31 -7.10 -37.15
CA LEU A 500 -33.25 -7.75 -38.47
C LEU A 500 -34.34 -8.86 -38.57
N PRO A 501 -35.17 -8.89 -39.64
CA PRO A 501 -36.22 -9.88 -39.80
C PRO A 501 -35.68 -11.32 -39.69
N GLU A 502 -36.42 -12.19 -38.98
CA GLU A 502 -35.99 -13.57 -38.75
C GLU A 502 -35.80 -14.36 -40.07
N ALA A 503 -36.62 -14.04 -41.08
CA ALA A 503 -36.50 -14.65 -42.43
C ALA A 503 -35.08 -14.38 -43.03
N VAL A 504 -34.55 -13.17 -42.88
CA VAL A 504 -33.20 -12.80 -43.39
C VAL A 504 -32.11 -13.54 -42.59
N ILE A 505 -32.29 -13.66 -41.26
CA ILE A 505 -31.36 -14.38 -40.40
C ILE A 505 -31.32 -15.88 -40.76
N THR A 506 -32.51 -16.50 -40.97
CA THR A 506 -32.62 -17.91 -41.33
C THR A 506 -32.00 -18.17 -42.70
N ASP A 507 -32.25 -17.28 -43.67
CA ASP A 507 -31.63 -17.39 -44.98
C ASP A 507 -30.09 -17.29 -44.92
N ALA A 508 -29.59 -16.31 -44.14
CA ALA A 508 -28.15 -16.16 -43.92
C ALA A 508 -27.53 -17.39 -43.21
N GLN A 509 -28.23 -17.97 -42.24
CA GLN A 509 -27.77 -19.20 -41.55
C GLN A 509 -27.71 -20.40 -42.53
N SER A 510 -28.62 -20.50 -43.50
CA SER A 510 -28.64 -21.56 -44.50
C SER A 510 -27.42 -21.51 -45.44
N GLN A 511 -26.76 -20.35 -45.60
CA GLN A 511 -25.56 -20.16 -46.42
C GLN A 511 -24.26 -20.58 -45.68
N ILE A 512 -24.33 -20.88 -44.40
CA ILE A 512 -23.16 -21.33 -43.65
C ILE A 512 -23.02 -22.86 -43.73
N SER A 513 -21.80 -23.36 -43.88
CA SER A 513 -21.52 -24.80 -43.93
C SER A 513 -21.91 -25.50 -42.62
N GLY A 514 -22.45 -26.74 -42.74
CA GLY A 514 -22.92 -27.52 -41.59
C GLY A 514 -21.84 -27.82 -40.55
N ASP A 515 -20.57 -27.88 -40.94
CA ASP A 515 -19.44 -28.12 -40.05
C ASP A 515 -19.13 -26.87 -39.16
N THR A 516 -19.29 -25.68 -39.74
CA THR A 516 -19.17 -24.41 -38.97
C THR A 516 -20.27 -24.30 -37.90
N VAL A 517 -21.51 -24.71 -38.25
CA VAL A 517 -22.63 -24.68 -37.28
C VAL A 517 -22.38 -25.67 -36.13
N ARG A 518 -21.95 -26.90 -36.41
CA ARG A 518 -21.62 -27.89 -35.36
C ARG A 518 -20.49 -27.40 -34.41
N PHE A 519 -19.47 -26.75 -34.97
CA PHE A 519 -18.38 -26.19 -34.20
C PHE A 519 -18.86 -25.10 -33.26
N GLU A 520 -19.69 -24.15 -33.70
CA GLU A 520 -20.28 -23.09 -32.91
C GLU A 520 -21.22 -23.64 -31.78
N ASP A 521 -21.94 -24.76 -32.06
CA ASP A 521 -22.78 -25.43 -31.04
C ASP A 521 -21.95 -26.05 -29.92
N VAL A 522 -20.81 -26.68 -30.25
CA VAL A 522 -19.87 -27.23 -29.24
C VAL A 522 -19.28 -26.10 -28.38
N LEU A 523 -18.91 -24.98 -29.00
CA LEU A 523 -18.42 -23.80 -28.28
C LEU A 523 -19.50 -23.24 -27.31
N THR A 524 -20.77 -23.29 -27.74
CA THR A 524 -21.89 -22.86 -26.90
C THR A 524 -22.02 -23.69 -25.64
N GLN A 525 -21.98 -25.00 -25.75
CA GLN A 525 -22.05 -25.92 -24.61
C GLN A 525 -20.83 -25.77 -23.66
N LEU A 526 -19.64 -25.56 -24.23
CA LEU A 526 -18.40 -25.32 -23.45
C LEU A 526 -18.50 -24.05 -22.61
N GLU A 527 -18.98 -22.96 -23.19
CA GLU A 527 -19.15 -21.69 -22.52
C GLU A 527 -20.21 -21.75 -21.40
N GLU A 528 -21.35 -22.41 -21.62
CA GLU A 528 -22.38 -22.62 -20.61
C GLU A 528 -21.84 -23.43 -19.41
N LYS A 529 -21.09 -24.50 -19.67
CA LYS A 529 -20.46 -25.30 -18.61
C LYS A 529 -19.43 -24.48 -17.82
N ARG A 530 -18.62 -23.66 -18.52
CA ARG A 530 -17.64 -22.78 -17.87
C ARG A 530 -18.33 -21.74 -17.00
N GLN A 531 -19.36 -21.05 -17.50
CA GLN A 531 -20.10 -20.07 -16.71
C GLN A 531 -20.72 -20.69 -15.44
N ALA A 532 -21.19 -21.92 -15.55
CA ALA A 532 -21.69 -22.67 -14.40
C ALA A 532 -20.58 -23.00 -13.39
N LEU A 533 -19.40 -23.37 -13.85
CA LEU A 533 -18.24 -23.60 -13.00
C LEU A 533 -17.77 -22.31 -12.32
N GLU A 534 -17.65 -21.22 -13.07
CA GLU A 534 -17.20 -19.92 -12.55
C GLU A 534 -18.17 -19.36 -11.49
N LYS A 535 -19.49 -19.52 -11.70
CA LYS A 535 -20.47 -19.17 -10.66
C LYS A 535 -20.26 -19.98 -9.37
N ARG A 536 -19.96 -21.26 -9.48
CA ARG A 536 -19.68 -22.13 -8.32
C ARG A 536 -18.39 -21.73 -7.62
N GLU A 537 -17.35 -21.38 -8.38
CA GLU A 537 -16.08 -20.92 -7.84
C GLU A 537 -16.22 -19.58 -7.11
N GLN A 538 -16.92 -18.60 -7.70
CA GLN A 538 -17.23 -17.32 -7.04
C GLN A 538 -18.04 -17.51 -5.76
N GLU A 539 -18.98 -18.45 -5.75
CA GLU A 539 -19.77 -18.78 -4.57
C GLU A 539 -18.92 -19.45 -3.49
N ALA A 540 -18.02 -20.35 -3.87
CA ALA A 540 -17.03 -20.97 -2.98
C ALA A 540 -16.06 -19.93 -2.39
N ASP A 541 -15.51 -19.03 -3.20
CA ASP A 541 -14.63 -17.95 -2.76
C ASP A 541 -15.34 -16.98 -1.80
N ARG A 542 -16.60 -16.65 -2.09
CA ARG A 542 -17.42 -15.82 -1.20
C ARG A 542 -17.61 -16.48 0.16
N LEU A 543 -17.94 -17.77 0.16
CA LEU A 543 -18.10 -18.56 1.39
C LEU A 543 -16.78 -18.68 2.15
N TYR A 544 -15.66 -18.85 1.43
CA TYR A 544 -14.34 -18.91 2.04
C TYR A 544 -13.97 -17.60 2.76
N ARG A 545 -14.15 -16.46 2.09
CA ARG A 545 -13.92 -15.13 2.69
C ARG A 545 -14.83 -14.87 3.89
N GLN A 546 -16.08 -15.29 3.80
CA GLN A 546 -17.02 -15.17 4.92
C GLN A 546 -16.60 -16.02 6.12
N ARG A 547 -16.10 -17.24 5.87
CA ARG A 547 -15.53 -18.10 6.91
C ARG A 547 -14.27 -17.49 7.56
N GLU A 548 -13.41 -16.90 6.75
CA GLU A 548 -12.18 -16.27 7.24
C GLU A 548 -12.49 -15.02 8.10
N GLU A 549 -13.46 -14.25 7.68
CA GLU A 549 -13.95 -13.08 8.44
C GLU A 549 -14.62 -13.52 9.76
N ASP A 550 -15.44 -14.57 9.72
CA ASP A 550 -16.07 -15.12 10.91
C ASP A 550 -15.05 -15.74 11.87
N ALA A 551 -14.01 -16.40 11.34
CA ALA A 551 -12.91 -16.93 12.13
C ALA A 551 -12.08 -15.81 12.79
N ARG A 552 -11.85 -14.70 12.09
CA ARG A 552 -11.19 -13.51 12.66
C ARG A 552 -12.01 -12.90 13.78
N LYS A 553 -13.30 -12.67 13.55
CA LYS A 553 -14.23 -12.15 14.58
C LYS A 553 -14.28 -13.06 15.81
N ALA A 554 -14.26 -14.38 15.59
CA ALA A 554 -14.24 -15.35 16.68
C ALA A 554 -12.93 -15.34 17.48
N ARG A 555 -11.78 -15.08 16.84
CA ARG A 555 -10.49 -14.89 17.52
C ARG A 555 -10.49 -13.59 18.35
N GLU A 556 -10.89 -12.47 17.75
CA GLU A 556 -11.00 -11.19 18.44
C GLU A 556 -11.93 -11.26 19.66
N PHE A 557 -13.08 -11.95 19.52
CA PHE A 557 -14.01 -12.17 20.63
C PHE A 557 -13.40 -13.02 21.75
N ARG A 558 -12.65 -14.09 21.41
CA ARG A 558 -11.94 -14.92 22.39
C ARG A 558 -10.89 -14.11 23.16
N GLU A 559 -10.11 -13.30 22.45
CA GLU A 559 -9.12 -12.42 23.08
C GLU A 559 -9.75 -11.40 24.01
N GLN A 560 -10.87 -10.78 23.60
CA GLN A 560 -11.63 -9.86 24.46
C GLN A 560 -12.16 -10.57 25.72
N MET A 561 -12.70 -11.79 25.56
CA MET A 561 -13.18 -12.58 26.69
C MET A 561 -12.03 -13.00 27.61
N GLN A 562 -10.87 -13.37 27.07
CA GLN A 562 -9.70 -13.69 27.87
C GLN A 562 -9.21 -12.47 28.65
N ARG A 563 -9.08 -11.31 28.02
CA ARG A 563 -8.72 -10.05 28.68
C ARG A 563 -9.73 -9.65 29.76
N ALA A 564 -11.03 -9.82 29.51
CA ALA A 564 -12.07 -9.57 30.51
C ALA A 564 -11.95 -10.51 31.72
N LYS A 565 -11.67 -11.78 31.47
CA LYS A 565 -11.45 -12.79 32.52
C LYS A 565 -10.20 -12.47 33.37
N ASP A 566 -9.10 -12.13 32.71
CA ASP A 566 -7.84 -11.78 33.39
C ASP A 566 -7.99 -10.49 34.22
N ASN A 567 -8.71 -9.49 33.69
CA ASN A 567 -9.04 -8.28 34.43
C ASN A 567 -9.96 -8.54 35.63
N ALA A 568 -10.96 -9.42 35.48
CA ALA A 568 -11.86 -9.81 36.58
C ALA A 568 -11.09 -10.55 37.68
N ARG A 569 -10.18 -11.47 37.31
CA ARG A 569 -9.30 -12.19 38.21
C ARG A 569 -8.36 -11.24 38.96
N SER A 570 -7.70 -10.35 38.25
CA SER A 570 -6.80 -9.33 38.83
C SER A 570 -7.52 -8.40 39.82
N ARG A 571 -8.77 -7.98 39.48
CA ARG A 571 -9.62 -7.20 40.40
C ARG A 571 -10.01 -8.02 41.64
N GLY A 572 -10.38 -9.29 41.46
CA GLY A 572 -10.68 -10.19 42.60
C GLY A 572 -9.49 -10.42 43.52
N GLU A 573 -8.28 -10.62 42.97
CA GLU A 573 -7.03 -10.76 43.73
C GLU A 573 -6.65 -9.45 44.46
N ALA A 574 -6.85 -8.30 43.84
CA ALA A 574 -6.61 -7.01 44.47
C ALA A 574 -7.57 -6.74 45.64
N GLU A 575 -8.86 -7.09 45.48
CA GLU A 575 -9.88 -6.94 46.49
C GLU A 575 -9.66 -7.88 47.65
N ALA A 576 -9.32 -9.15 47.38
CA ALA A 576 -8.93 -10.14 48.42
C ALA A 576 -7.71 -9.64 49.23
N LYS A 577 -6.70 -9.08 48.59
CA LYS A 577 -5.53 -8.49 49.26
C LYS A 577 -5.92 -7.29 50.11
N ARG A 578 -6.91 -6.49 49.68
CA ARG A 578 -7.43 -5.35 50.46
C ARG A 578 -8.12 -5.86 51.72
N ILE A 579 -9.03 -6.80 51.60
CA ILE A 579 -9.77 -7.39 52.73
C ILE A 579 -8.81 -8.03 53.76
N LEU A 580 -7.79 -8.76 53.30
CA LEU A 580 -6.75 -9.32 54.16
C LEU A 580 -5.93 -8.25 54.89
N ARG A 581 -5.64 -7.14 54.24
CA ARG A 581 -4.90 -6.02 54.85
C ARG A 581 -5.76 -5.31 55.89
N ASP A 582 -7.03 -5.10 55.60
CA ASP A 582 -7.98 -4.47 56.50
C ASP A 582 -8.23 -5.34 57.74
N ALA A 583 -8.40 -6.67 57.54
CA ALA A 583 -8.52 -7.63 58.65
C ALA A 583 -7.26 -7.69 59.52
N ARG A 584 -6.05 -7.60 58.92
CA ARG A 584 -4.77 -7.58 59.65
C ARG A 584 -4.62 -6.27 60.46
N SER A 585 -5.00 -5.15 59.88
CA SER A 585 -4.99 -3.85 60.54
C SER A 585 -5.99 -3.82 61.71
N ALA A 586 -7.17 -4.39 61.55
CA ALA A 586 -8.15 -4.52 62.62
C ALA A 586 -7.64 -5.45 63.74
N SER A 587 -7.00 -6.56 63.39
CA SER A 587 -6.37 -7.49 64.38
C SER A 587 -5.24 -6.79 65.16
N ASP A 588 -4.37 -6.04 64.47
CA ASP A 588 -3.25 -5.33 65.09
C ASP A 588 -3.78 -4.23 66.04
N ALA A 589 -4.87 -3.54 65.67
CA ALA A 589 -5.53 -2.53 66.52
C ALA A 589 -6.10 -3.18 67.80
N VAL A 590 -6.72 -4.37 67.64
CA VAL A 590 -7.23 -5.17 68.75
C VAL A 590 -6.10 -5.62 69.72
N PHE A 591 -4.98 -6.08 69.16
CA PHE A 591 -3.81 -6.48 69.96
C PHE A 591 -3.19 -5.26 70.70
N ALA A 592 -3.09 -4.09 70.05
CA ALA A 592 -2.63 -2.87 70.66
C ALA A 592 -3.53 -2.42 71.82
N GLU A 593 -4.86 -2.52 71.68
CA GLU A 593 -5.83 -2.18 72.69
C GLU A 593 -5.76 -3.15 73.89
N LEU A 594 -5.57 -4.48 73.63
CA LEU A 594 -5.35 -5.49 74.65
C LEU A 594 -4.03 -5.27 75.41
N GLU A 595 -2.96 -4.85 74.71
CA GLU A 595 -1.69 -4.53 75.32
C GLU A 595 -1.79 -3.28 76.23
N LYS A 596 -2.56 -2.28 75.76
CA LYS A 596 -2.85 -1.03 76.51
C LYS A 596 -3.66 -1.33 77.79
N MET A 597 -4.73 -2.15 77.67
CA MET A 597 -5.50 -2.63 78.83
C MET A 597 -4.69 -3.44 79.81
N ARG A 598 -3.74 -4.34 79.31
CA ARG A 598 -2.82 -5.08 80.18
C ARG A 598 -1.81 -4.20 80.92
N LYS A 599 -1.35 -3.11 80.25
CA LYS A 599 -0.51 -2.08 80.96
C LYS A 599 -1.29 -1.25 81.88
N GLU A 600 -2.57 -0.99 81.66
CA GLU A 600 -3.45 -0.25 82.57
C GLU A 600 -3.91 -1.11 83.77
N GLN A 601 -4.16 -2.44 83.56
CA GLN A 601 -4.41 -3.36 84.65
C GLN A 601 -3.21 -3.58 85.57
N ALA A 602 -1.99 -3.48 85.03
CA ALA A 602 -0.77 -3.51 85.91
C ALA A 602 -0.53 -2.27 86.69
N LYS A 603 -1.29 -1.17 86.49
CA LYS A 603 -1.19 0.13 87.15
C LYS A 603 -2.35 0.55 88.11
N ALA A 604 -3.48 -0.25 88.05
CA ALA A 604 -4.64 0.08 88.91
C ALA A 604 -5.27 -1.21 89.47
N GLU A 605 -5.04 -1.50 90.77
CA GLU A 605 -6.11 -2.17 91.53
C GLU A 605 -7.30 -1.21 91.61
N ARG A 606 -8.30 -1.46 90.77
CA ARG A 606 -9.74 -1.28 90.97
C ARG A 606 -10.55 -1.38 89.68
N THR A 607 -11.30 -2.46 89.67
CA THR A 607 -12.60 -2.69 89.02
C THR A 607 -13.26 -1.57 88.22
N ILE A 608 -13.84 -1.95 87.10
CA ILE A 608 -14.84 -1.32 86.22
C ILE A 608 -14.22 -0.81 84.88
N ASN A 609 -14.26 -1.61 83.84
CA ASN A 609 -14.47 -1.31 82.46
C ASN A 609 -14.09 -2.49 81.52
N ALA A 610 -13.88 -3.70 81.99
CA ALA A 610 -13.59 -4.90 81.13
C ALA A 610 -14.84 -5.26 80.28
N ASN A 611 -16.05 -4.86 80.72
CA ASN A 611 -17.27 -5.16 79.98
C ASN A 611 -17.54 -4.21 78.78
N GLU A 612 -17.20 -2.93 78.87
CA GLU A 612 -17.34 -1.96 77.80
C GLU A 612 -16.29 -2.16 76.71
N ALA A 613 -15.06 -2.46 77.10
CA ALA A 613 -14.00 -2.80 76.13
C ALA A 613 -14.27 -4.15 75.42
N ARG A 614 -14.88 -5.13 76.09
CA ARG A 614 -15.35 -6.38 75.46
C ARG A 614 -16.52 -6.11 74.50
N ALA A 615 -17.41 -5.17 74.80
CA ALA A 615 -18.54 -4.81 73.93
C ALA A 615 -18.04 -4.06 72.68
N GLU A 616 -17.07 -3.18 72.82
CA GLU A 616 -16.48 -2.47 71.69
C GLU A 616 -15.65 -3.39 70.78
N LEU A 617 -14.91 -4.32 71.37
CA LEU A 617 -14.17 -5.35 70.60
C LEU A 617 -15.10 -6.29 69.83
N ARG A 618 -16.24 -6.68 70.44
CA ARG A 618 -17.27 -7.46 69.74
C ARG A 618 -17.91 -6.67 68.59
N ARG A 619 -18.13 -5.35 68.76
CA ARG A 619 -18.70 -4.49 67.74
C ARG A 619 -17.76 -4.38 66.53
N GLN A 620 -16.46 -4.19 66.75
CA GLN A 620 -15.45 -4.12 65.67
C GLN A 620 -15.24 -5.47 64.98
N LEU A 621 -15.30 -6.61 65.70
CA LEU A 621 -15.29 -7.93 65.12
C LEU A 621 -16.54 -8.20 64.29
N ASN A 622 -17.72 -7.82 64.78
CA ASN A 622 -18.95 -7.98 64.02
C ASN A 622 -19.00 -7.05 62.77
N GLU A 623 -18.46 -5.84 62.84
CA GLU A 623 -18.31 -4.95 61.69
C GLU A 623 -17.32 -5.52 60.65
N ALA A 624 -16.26 -6.21 61.09
CA ALA A 624 -15.34 -6.90 60.19
C ALA A 624 -15.97 -8.20 59.61
N GLU A 625 -16.76 -8.94 60.43
CA GLU A 625 -17.51 -10.11 59.96
C GLU A 625 -18.62 -9.73 58.96
N GLU A 626 -19.37 -8.63 59.24
CA GLU A 626 -20.36 -8.14 58.26
C GLU A 626 -19.72 -7.61 56.96
N ALA A 627 -18.46 -7.14 56.97
CA ALA A 627 -17.73 -6.79 55.77
C ALA A 627 -17.30 -8.00 54.97
N VAL A 628 -17.04 -9.16 55.60
CA VAL A 628 -16.73 -10.43 54.97
C VAL A 628 -18.03 -11.10 54.46
N ASP A 629 -19.12 -11.08 55.25
CA ASP A 629 -20.41 -11.62 54.89
C ASP A 629 -21.09 -10.86 53.74
N LYS A 630 -20.87 -9.56 53.60
CA LYS A 630 -21.32 -8.81 52.41
C LYS A 630 -20.65 -9.29 51.11
N TYR A 631 -19.55 -10.01 51.16
CA TYR A 631 -18.90 -10.61 50.01
C TYR A 631 -19.48 -11.97 49.63
N ASP A 632 -19.94 -12.77 50.64
CA ASP A 632 -20.61 -14.06 50.42
C ASP A 632 -22.09 -13.91 50.01
N ALA A 633 -22.75 -12.81 50.40
CA ALA A 633 -24.15 -12.52 50.10
C ALA A 633 -24.45 -12.15 48.63
N ARG A 634 -23.45 -12.18 47.68
CA ARG A 634 -23.67 -12.06 46.24
C ARG A 634 -23.92 -13.39 45.55
N GLN A 635 -23.89 -14.53 46.22
CA GLN A 635 -24.50 -15.77 45.79
C GLN A 635 -25.91 -15.84 46.39
N ALA A 636 -26.91 -15.39 45.59
CA ALA A 636 -28.29 -15.59 45.97
C ALA A 636 -28.54 -17.08 46.20
N PRO A 637 -29.18 -17.52 47.28
CA PRO A 637 -29.44 -18.92 47.55
C PRO A 637 -30.25 -19.47 46.37
N ILE A 638 -29.75 -20.58 45.80
CA ILE A 638 -30.41 -21.28 44.70
C ILE A 638 -31.80 -21.67 45.20
N PRO A 639 -32.90 -21.19 44.58
CA PRO A 639 -34.24 -21.56 45.02
C PRO A 639 -34.41 -23.09 44.91
N LYS A 640 -34.92 -23.73 45.94
CA LYS A 640 -35.21 -25.18 45.93
C LYS A 640 -36.11 -25.47 44.72
N PRO A 641 -35.83 -26.53 43.97
CA PRO A 641 -36.61 -26.88 42.80
C PRO A 641 -38.08 -27.14 43.22
N SER A 642 -39.02 -26.56 42.43
CA SER A 642 -40.45 -26.65 42.65
C SER A 642 -41.00 -28.07 42.59
N ARG A 643 -40.25 -28.99 41.96
CA ARG A 643 -40.52 -30.44 41.85
C ARG A 643 -39.17 -31.24 41.81
N PRO A 644 -39.21 -32.56 42.06
CA PRO A 644 -38.02 -33.39 41.87
C PRO A 644 -37.53 -33.31 40.42
N ILE A 645 -36.20 -33.10 40.27
CA ILE A 645 -35.52 -33.03 38.97
C ILE A 645 -35.52 -34.41 38.30
N GLN A 646 -35.96 -34.47 37.05
CA GLN A 646 -36.08 -35.71 36.29
C GLN A 646 -35.14 -35.72 35.08
N LYS A 647 -34.85 -36.88 34.52
CA LYS A 647 -34.10 -37.03 33.27
C LYS A 647 -34.80 -36.27 32.14
N GLY A 648 -34.05 -35.41 31.44
CA GLY A 648 -34.51 -34.56 30.36
C GLY A 648 -34.89 -33.14 30.79
N ASP A 649 -34.77 -32.78 32.09
CA ASP A 649 -34.98 -31.43 32.55
C ASP A 649 -33.77 -30.54 32.17
N LEU A 650 -34.05 -29.25 31.94
CA LEU A 650 -33.05 -28.24 31.77
C LEU A 650 -32.77 -27.55 33.10
N VAL A 651 -31.51 -27.47 33.45
CA VAL A 651 -31.04 -26.84 34.71
C VAL A 651 -29.97 -25.78 34.39
N GLU A 652 -29.95 -24.75 35.21
CA GLU A 652 -28.92 -23.70 35.17
C GLU A 652 -27.95 -23.92 36.33
N ILE A 653 -26.65 -23.87 36.04
CA ILE A 653 -25.59 -24.03 37.04
C ILE A 653 -24.99 -22.62 37.31
N PRO A 654 -24.92 -22.17 38.57
CA PRO A 654 -24.31 -20.88 38.90
C PRO A 654 -22.85 -20.82 38.35
N GLY A 655 -22.57 -19.77 37.54
CA GLY A 655 -21.26 -19.61 36.90
C GLY A 655 -21.11 -20.24 35.50
N VAL A 656 -22.12 -20.94 34.98
CA VAL A 656 -22.13 -21.49 33.62
C VAL A 656 -23.27 -20.86 32.84
N SER A 657 -22.96 -20.08 31.84
CA SER A 657 -23.94 -19.30 31.03
C SER A 657 -24.80 -20.14 30.07
N THR A 658 -24.62 -21.45 30.03
CA THR A 658 -25.36 -22.35 29.10
C THR A 658 -26.21 -23.32 29.89
N PRO A 659 -27.53 -23.43 29.62
CA PRO A 659 -28.39 -24.43 30.26
C PRO A 659 -27.89 -25.86 30.00
N ALA A 660 -27.91 -26.70 31.02
CA ALA A 660 -27.49 -28.09 30.94
C ALA A 660 -28.71 -29.04 30.99
N GLU A 661 -28.71 -30.06 30.18
CA GLU A 661 -29.76 -31.10 30.18
C GLU A 661 -29.40 -32.23 31.15
N VAL A 662 -30.35 -32.69 31.99
CA VAL A 662 -30.16 -33.79 32.91
C VAL A 662 -30.21 -35.11 32.15
N VAL A 663 -29.08 -35.83 32.08
CA VAL A 663 -28.94 -37.10 31.38
C VAL A 663 -29.38 -38.29 32.25
N SER A 664 -29.05 -38.23 33.52
CA SER A 664 -29.47 -39.26 34.53
C SER A 664 -29.45 -38.67 35.93
N VAL A 665 -30.28 -39.22 36.81
CA VAL A 665 -30.34 -38.91 38.25
C VAL A 665 -29.88 -40.15 39.00
N GLY A 666 -28.85 -40.03 39.85
CA GLY A 666 -28.35 -41.07 40.68
C GLY A 666 -29.25 -41.32 41.92
N SER A 667 -29.19 -42.51 42.50
CA SER A 667 -29.91 -42.85 43.73
C SER A 667 -29.43 -42.09 44.97
N ASP A 668 -28.30 -41.45 44.88
CA ASP A 668 -27.65 -40.59 45.88
C ASP A 668 -27.95 -39.09 45.70
N GLY A 669 -28.82 -38.73 44.76
CA GLY A 669 -29.18 -37.31 44.47
C GLY A 669 -28.21 -36.60 43.53
N THR A 670 -27.16 -37.26 43.01
CA THR A 670 -26.25 -36.68 42.02
C THR A 670 -26.85 -36.68 40.62
N LEU A 671 -26.73 -35.56 39.94
CA LEU A 671 -27.22 -35.37 38.58
C LEU A 671 -26.07 -35.48 37.60
N GLN A 672 -26.23 -36.24 36.52
CA GLN A 672 -25.35 -36.14 35.35
C GLN A 672 -25.93 -35.15 34.36
N LEU A 673 -25.19 -34.11 34.07
CA LEU A 673 -25.62 -32.98 33.26
C LEU A 673 -24.83 -32.95 31.96
N LYS A 674 -25.48 -32.48 30.89
CA LYS A 674 -24.87 -32.26 29.57
C LYS A 674 -25.13 -30.80 29.14
N ALA A 675 -24.08 -30.00 29.11
CA ALA A 675 -24.08 -28.60 28.55
C ALA A 675 -23.33 -28.60 27.21
N GLY A 676 -24.06 -28.67 26.10
CA GLY A 676 -23.47 -28.86 24.77
C GLY A 676 -22.70 -30.17 24.64
N ILE A 677 -21.40 -30.11 24.48
CA ILE A 677 -20.51 -31.31 24.38
C ILE A 677 -19.89 -31.72 25.72
N LEU A 678 -20.03 -30.93 26.77
CA LEU A 678 -19.47 -31.20 28.10
C LEU A 678 -20.45 -32.01 28.95
N LYS A 679 -19.92 -33.07 29.57
CA LYS A 679 -20.62 -33.87 30.60
C LYS A 679 -20.04 -33.49 31.96
N MET A 680 -20.91 -33.19 32.94
CA MET A 680 -20.50 -32.84 34.29
C MET A 680 -21.43 -33.46 35.31
N LYS A 681 -20.98 -33.54 36.57
CA LYS A 681 -21.78 -34.01 37.70
C LYS A 681 -22.02 -32.81 38.62
N ALA A 682 -23.24 -32.68 39.15
CA ALA A 682 -23.61 -31.69 40.15
C ALA A 682 -24.66 -32.31 41.11
N GLU A 683 -24.79 -31.76 42.31
CA GLU A 683 -25.84 -32.14 43.24
C GLU A 683 -27.14 -31.39 42.92
N ALA A 684 -28.30 -31.97 43.28
CA ALA A 684 -29.59 -31.36 42.98
C ALA A 684 -29.83 -30.00 43.69
N ASN A 685 -29.08 -29.69 44.73
CA ASN A 685 -29.07 -28.42 45.45
C ASN A 685 -28.11 -27.34 44.86
N GLU A 686 -27.26 -27.73 43.89
CA GLU A 686 -26.32 -26.85 43.21
C GLU A 686 -26.84 -26.34 41.88
N VAL A 687 -28.05 -26.74 41.46
CA VAL A 687 -28.60 -26.40 40.18
C VAL A 687 -30.00 -25.82 40.29
N ARG A 688 -30.36 -24.84 39.43
CA ARG A 688 -31.68 -24.27 39.34
C ARG A 688 -32.47 -24.94 38.22
N LEU A 689 -33.65 -25.49 38.54
CA LEU A 689 -34.57 -26.03 37.53
C LEU A 689 -35.15 -24.88 36.67
N ILE A 690 -35.09 -25.00 35.37
CA ILE A 690 -35.73 -24.08 34.41
C ILE A 690 -37.15 -24.55 34.18
N GLU A 691 -38.13 -23.74 34.57
CA GLU A 691 -39.56 -24.06 34.45
C GLU A 691 -40.07 -24.02 33.01
N ASP A 692 -41.23 -24.66 32.75
CA ASP A 692 -41.73 -24.85 31.36
C ASP A 692 -42.04 -23.54 30.61
N ASP A 693 -42.36 -22.44 31.31
CA ASP A 693 -42.55 -21.12 30.72
C ASP A 693 -41.20 -20.47 30.28
N GLU A 694 -40.14 -20.65 31.06
CA GLU A 694 -38.80 -20.21 30.68
C GLU A 694 -38.21 -21.09 29.56
N ARG A 695 -38.56 -22.40 29.54
CA ARG A 695 -38.26 -23.34 28.44
C ARG A 695 -38.81 -22.89 27.11
N ALA A 696 -40.04 -22.37 27.08
CA ALA A 696 -40.67 -21.84 25.88
C ALA A 696 -39.99 -20.57 25.35
N ALA A 697 -39.48 -19.72 26.27
CA ALA A 697 -38.72 -18.50 25.92
C ALA A 697 -37.32 -18.85 25.38
N ILE A 698 -36.64 -19.82 25.93
CA ILE A 698 -35.30 -20.29 25.47
C ILE A 698 -35.43 -20.96 24.08
N LYS A 699 -36.46 -21.76 23.82
CA LYS A 699 -36.75 -22.33 22.50
C LYS A 699 -37.07 -21.29 21.44
N LYS A 700 -37.66 -20.12 21.79
CA LYS A 700 -37.94 -19.01 20.86
C LYS A 700 -36.67 -18.20 20.54
N LYS A 701 -35.63 -18.21 21.34
CA LYS A 701 -34.36 -17.51 21.14
C LYS A 701 -33.25 -18.38 20.47
N ALA A 702 -33.42 -19.69 20.39
CA ALA A 702 -32.53 -20.53 19.63
C ALA A 702 -32.77 -20.33 18.12
N PRO A 703 -31.74 -20.08 17.31
CA PRO A 703 -31.92 -20.05 15.87
C PRO A 703 -32.47 -21.41 15.44
N ARG A 704 -33.63 -21.38 14.72
CA ARG A 704 -34.22 -22.59 14.16
C ARG A 704 -33.14 -23.33 13.38
N PRO A 705 -32.91 -24.63 13.62
CA PRO A 705 -32.08 -25.41 12.73
C PRO A 705 -32.76 -25.37 11.38
N VAL A 706 -32.09 -24.74 10.40
CA VAL A 706 -32.43 -24.87 9.01
C VAL A 706 -32.40 -26.37 8.73
N ARG A 707 -33.55 -26.97 8.49
CA ARG A 707 -33.65 -28.30 7.91
C ARG A 707 -32.94 -28.17 6.55
N SER A 708 -31.65 -28.46 6.51
CA SER A 708 -31.00 -28.82 5.27
C SER A 708 -31.65 -30.13 4.84
N SER A 709 -32.40 -30.04 3.79
CA SER A 709 -32.76 -31.21 2.99
C SER A 709 -31.40 -31.75 2.50
N VAL A 710 -30.92 -32.74 3.19
CA VAL A 710 -29.79 -33.57 2.76
C VAL A 710 -30.28 -34.37 1.58
N MET A 711 -30.22 -33.76 0.41
CA MET A 711 -30.23 -34.46 -0.83
C MET A 711 -28.79 -34.49 -1.34
N GLY A 712 -28.10 -35.57 -1.03
CA GLY A 712 -27.03 -36.18 -1.76
C GLY A 712 -25.85 -35.29 -2.20
N LEU A 713 -25.02 -34.76 -1.30
CA LEU A 713 -23.62 -34.56 -1.60
C LEU A 713 -22.82 -35.73 -0.99
N ARG A 714 -22.53 -36.72 -1.82
CA ARG A 714 -21.43 -37.64 -1.62
C ARG A 714 -20.15 -36.81 -1.68
N THR A 715 -19.69 -36.33 -0.52
CA THR A 715 -18.30 -35.94 -0.33
C THR A 715 -17.52 -37.23 -0.48
N ALA A 716 -16.77 -37.39 -1.56
CA ALA A 716 -15.85 -38.52 -1.73
C ALA A 716 -14.92 -38.49 -0.53
N ALA A 717 -15.04 -39.49 0.38
CA ALA A 717 -14.14 -39.64 1.50
C ALA A 717 -12.73 -39.78 0.92
N SER A 718 -11.81 -38.96 1.39
CA SER A 718 -10.41 -39.00 0.95
C SER A 718 -9.84 -40.38 1.34
N ARG A 719 -9.07 -40.99 0.44
CA ARG A 719 -8.35 -42.22 0.71
C ARG A 719 -7.01 -41.99 1.41
N GLU A 720 -6.54 -40.78 1.49
CA GLU A 720 -5.26 -40.41 2.06
C GLU A 720 -5.39 -39.26 3.05
N LEU A 721 -4.63 -39.35 4.15
CA LEU A 721 -4.50 -38.32 5.17
C LEU A 721 -3.03 -38.00 5.41
N ASP A 722 -2.62 -36.76 5.26
CA ASP A 722 -1.26 -36.28 5.54
C ASP A 722 -1.23 -35.56 6.88
N ILE A 723 -0.47 -36.03 7.84
CA ILE A 723 -0.29 -35.49 9.20
C ILE A 723 1.15 -35.07 9.48
N ARG A 724 1.96 -34.92 8.42
CA ARG A 724 3.36 -34.48 8.59
C ARG A 724 3.42 -33.07 9.16
N GLY A 725 4.24 -32.89 10.17
CA GLY A 725 4.42 -31.60 10.84
C GLY A 725 3.38 -31.23 11.90
N MET A 726 2.40 -32.10 12.17
CA MET A 726 1.44 -31.91 13.26
C MET A 726 2.04 -32.34 14.62
N GLU A 727 1.54 -31.74 15.70
CA GLU A 727 1.81 -32.24 17.06
C GLU A 727 1.04 -33.53 17.35
N THR A 728 1.58 -34.37 18.23
CA THR A 728 1.03 -35.71 18.53
C THR A 728 -0.42 -35.68 18.99
N LEU A 729 -0.79 -34.71 19.83
CA LEU A 729 -2.15 -34.53 20.35
C LEU A 729 -3.14 -34.04 19.27
N GLU A 730 -2.69 -33.21 18.36
CA GLU A 730 -3.48 -32.72 17.24
C GLU A 730 -3.73 -33.82 16.21
N ALA A 731 -2.70 -34.59 15.90
CA ALA A 731 -2.77 -35.75 15.00
C ALA A 731 -3.77 -36.82 15.48
N GLU A 732 -3.93 -37.03 16.78
CA GLU A 732 -4.93 -37.98 17.34
C GLU A 732 -6.36 -37.62 16.91
N SER A 733 -6.77 -36.38 17.10
CA SER A 733 -8.12 -35.90 16.75
C SER A 733 -8.40 -35.97 15.24
N VAL A 734 -7.39 -35.65 14.44
CA VAL A 734 -7.50 -35.63 12.97
C VAL A 734 -7.59 -37.05 12.42
N VAL A 735 -6.81 -37.98 12.94
CA VAL A 735 -6.85 -39.41 12.54
C VAL A 735 -8.17 -40.07 12.92
N GLU A 736 -8.71 -39.82 14.12
CA GLU A 736 -10.01 -40.36 14.52
C GLU A 736 -11.15 -39.86 13.64
N THR A 737 -11.14 -38.56 13.29
CA THR A 737 -12.14 -37.96 12.39
C THR A 737 -12.02 -38.55 10.99
N PHE A 738 -10.81 -38.76 10.49
CA PHE A 738 -10.55 -39.35 9.19
C PHE A 738 -11.03 -40.82 9.12
N LEU A 739 -10.73 -41.64 10.12
CA LEU A 739 -11.21 -43.03 10.18
C LEU A 739 -12.75 -43.09 10.24
N SER A 740 -13.39 -42.19 10.97
CA SER A 740 -14.86 -42.08 11.02
C SER A 740 -15.44 -41.73 9.64
N SER A 741 -14.80 -40.81 8.91
CA SER A 741 -15.19 -40.44 7.55
C SER A 741 -14.97 -41.56 6.55
N ALA A 742 -13.89 -42.35 6.72
CA ALA A 742 -13.59 -43.53 5.89
C ALA A 742 -14.65 -44.64 6.08
N VAL A 743 -15.11 -44.85 7.31
CA VAL A 743 -16.24 -45.79 7.57
C VAL A 743 -17.52 -45.30 6.91
N MET A 744 -17.87 -44.04 7.03
CA MET A 744 -19.05 -43.45 6.40
C MET A 744 -18.98 -43.50 4.87
N GLY A 745 -17.75 -43.41 4.33
CA GLY A 745 -17.50 -43.49 2.88
C GLY A 745 -17.37 -44.92 2.34
N HIS A 746 -17.52 -45.95 3.21
CA HIS A 746 -17.34 -47.38 2.85
C HIS A 746 -16.00 -47.68 2.17
N LEU A 747 -14.91 -47.04 2.62
CA LEU A 747 -13.58 -47.25 2.09
C LEU A 747 -12.96 -48.53 2.69
N GLU A 748 -12.55 -49.46 1.85
CA GLU A 748 -11.91 -50.73 2.31
C GLU A 748 -10.46 -50.50 2.80
N THR A 749 -9.77 -49.51 2.20
CA THR A 749 -8.37 -49.23 2.54
C THR A 749 -8.12 -47.75 2.50
N VAL A 750 -7.39 -47.23 3.51
CA VAL A 750 -6.98 -45.82 3.60
C VAL A 750 -5.50 -45.72 4.00
N THR A 751 -4.88 -44.59 3.66
CA THR A 751 -3.45 -44.34 3.83
C THR A 751 -3.23 -43.15 4.76
N ILE A 752 -2.35 -43.28 5.76
CA ILE A 752 -1.98 -42.19 6.67
C ILE A 752 -0.48 -41.90 6.51
N ILE A 753 -0.15 -40.67 6.10
CA ILE A 753 1.21 -40.23 5.85
C ILE A 753 1.71 -39.44 7.07
N HIS A 754 2.63 -40.02 7.84
CA HIS A 754 3.20 -39.43 9.05
C HIS A 754 4.68 -39.07 8.94
N GLY A 755 5.31 -39.40 7.81
CA GLY A 755 6.72 -39.08 7.54
C GLY A 755 7.73 -40.04 8.20
N LYS A 756 9.01 -39.92 7.78
CA LYS A 756 10.13 -40.76 8.26
C LYS A 756 10.90 -40.17 9.48
N GLY A 757 10.41 -39.05 10.10
CA GLY A 757 11.10 -38.36 11.21
C GLY A 757 11.39 -39.21 12.45
N THR A 758 11.33 -38.60 13.64
CA THR A 758 11.66 -39.27 14.94
C THR A 758 10.78 -40.49 15.27
N GLY A 759 9.70 -40.73 14.52
CA GLY A 759 8.77 -41.84 14.72
C GLY A 759 7.69 -41.58 15.78
N ALA A 760 7.63 -40.39 16.37
CA ALA A 760 6.62 -40.06 17.39
C ALA A 760 5.19 -40.12 16.81
N LEU A 761 4.94 -39.49 15.66
CA LEU A 761 3.64 -39.55 14.98
C LEU A 761 3.26 -40.97 14.54
N ARG A 762 4.22 -41.73 14.01
CA ARG A 762 3.99 -43.14 13.67
C ARG A 762 3.53 -43.94 14.87
N LYS A 763 4.19 -43.78 16.04
CA LYS A 763 3.82 -44.46 17.27
C LYS A 763 2.42 -44.10 17.72
N ALA A 764 2.07 -42.81 17.72
CA ALA A 764 0.73 -42.32 18.05
C ALA A 764 -0.35 -42.89 17.12
N VAL A 765 -0.13 -42.81 15.81
CA VAL A 765 -1.05 -43.38 14.81
C VAL A 765 -1.28 -44.88 15.04
N HIS A 766 -0.20 -45.69 15.23
CA HIS A 766 -0.34 -47.10 15.49
C HIS A 766 -1.08 -47.40 16.79
N GLU A 767 -0.99 -46.58 17.81
CA GLU A 767 -1.74 -46.71 19.07
C GLU A 767 -3.22 -46.45 18.89
N ILE A 768 -3.58 -45.38 18.11
CA ILE A 768 -4.96 -45.05 17.75
C ILE A 768 -5.58 -46.20 16.94
N LEU A 769 -4.86 -46.69 15.91
CA LEU A 769 -5.34 -47.77 15.05
C LEU A 769 -5.60 -49.08 15.82
N ARG A 770 -4.79 -49.44 16.85
CA ARG A 770 -5.01 -50.58 17.71
C ARG A 770 -6.27 -50.47 18.57
N ARG A 771 -6.64 -49.24 18.99
CA ARG A 771 -7.82 -48.97 19.82
C ARG A 771 -9.11 -48.82 19.00
N ASN A 772 -9.03 -48.61 17.72
CA ASN A 772 -10.18 -48.30 16.88
C ASN A 772 -10.89 -49.60 16.41
N LYS A 773 -12.15 -49.78 16.80
CA LYS A 773 -12.95 -50.95 16.49
C LYS A 773 -13.26 -51.18 15.02
N ASN A 774 -13.14 -50.15 14.21
CA ASN A 774 -13.46 -50.16 12.76
C ASN A 774 -12.23 -50.53 11.91
N VAL A 775 -11.06 -50.68 12.51
CA VAL A 775 -9.83 -51.10 11.82
C VAL A 775 -9.69 -52.59 11.88
N LYS A 776 -9.52 -53.24 10.71
CA LYS A 776 -9.29 -54.70 10.60
C LYS A 776 -7.82 -55.01 10.76
N SER A 777 -6.94 -54.31 10.08
CA SER A 777 -5.48 -54.44 10.17
C SER A 777 -4.79 -53.19 9.64
N PHE A 778 -3.52 -53.02 9.98
CA PHE A 778 -2.70 -51.99 9.40
C PHE A 778 -1.25 -52.47 9.25
N ARG A 779 -0.54 -51.94 8.26
CA ARG A 779 0.86 -52.24 7.96
C ARG A 779 1.60 -50.95 7.53
N LEU A 780 2.92 -50.99 7.58
CA LEU A 780 3.72 -49.95 6.96
C LEU A 780 3.65 -50.05 5.42
N GLY A 781 3.84 -48.93 4.75
CA GLY A 781 3.91 -48.93 3.29
C GLY A 781 5.10 -49.71 2.77
N VAL A 782 4.97 -50.32 1.59
CA VAL A 782 6.05 -51.01 0.86
C VAL A 782 6.71 -50.07 -0.13
N TYR A 783 7.73 -50.55 -0.84
CA TYR A 783 8.43 -49.79 -1.88
C TYR A 783 7.43 -49.24 -2.94
N GLY A 784 7.40 -47.93 -3.14
CA GLY A 784 6.40 -47.23 -3.97
C GLY A 784 5.19 -46.67 -3.22
N GLU A 785 4.88 -47.08 -1.98
CA GLU A 785 3.78 -46.57 -1.13
C GLU A 785 4.25 -45.57 -0.04
N GLY A 786 5.54 -45.19 -0.03
CA GLY A 786 6.12 -44.25 0.97
C GLY A 786 6.85 -44.95 2.11
N GLU A 787 7.00 -46.30 2.09
CA GLU A 787 7.79 -47.11 3.01
C GLU A 787 7.46 -46.87 4.51
N SER A 788 8.50 -46.68 5.35
CA SER A 788 8.35 -46.42 6.80
C SER A 788 7.73 -45.09 7.17
N GLY A 789 7.45 -44.19 6.20
CA GLY A 789 6.81 -42.90 6.44
C GLY A 789 5.29 -42.90 6.29
N VAL A 790 4.71 -44.08 5.97
CA VAL A 790 3.29 -44.22 5.68
C VAL A 790 2.73 -45.47 6.37
N THR A 791 1.49 -45.38 6.84
CA THR A 791 0.74 -46.52 7.36
C THR A 791 -0.52 -46.75 6.51
N VAL A 792 -0.63 -47.92 5.92
CA VAL A 792 -1.80 -48.38 5.17
C VAL A 792 -2.74 -49.13 6.12
N VAL A 793 -3.99 -48.69 6.19
CA VAL A 793 -5.01 -49.19 7.12
C VAL A 793 -6.11 -49.89 6.34
N THR A 794 -6.42 -51.11 6.70
CA THR A 794 -7.58 -51.85 6.16
C THR A 794 -8.72 -51.71 7.14
N MET A 795 -9.86 -51.26 6.66
CA MET A 795 -11.07 -51.05 7.44
C MET A 795 -11.88 -52.36 7.51
N LYS A 796 -12.79 -52.50 8.51
CA LYS A 796 -13.66 -53.68 8.65
C LYS A 796 -14.83 -53.61 7.69
#